data_5be9ec08806628dba28218182a4b018d
#
_entry.id   5be9ec08806628dba28218182a4b018d
#
_cell.length_a   1.000
_cell.length_b   1.000
_cell.length_c   1.000
_cell.angle_alpha   90.00
_cell.angle_beta   90.00
_cell.angle_gamma   90.00
#
_symmetry.space_group_name_H-M   'P 1'
#
loop_
_entity.id
_entity.type
_entity.pdbx_description
1 polymer ?
#
loop_
_entity_poly.entity_id
_entity_poly.type
_entity_poly.pdbx_seq_one_letter_code
_entity_poly.pdbx_strand_id
1 'polypeptide(L)'
;MKEDYNSIGAAETEDQKNEFQLSDMISWTLCHKKFFAISIVICVALGLIYAQRAQRIYQRSASVMLRSDNKGQAQISELAAFADLGIGSTGIDVYNELQAFQSPLLMQDVVNQLRLNVTYKSKNWIGYVTDWYDKTPICVEYKNLPDHVGEQPLNSVTFVAEKEGQSQLTVKDFKINGIKSDAPAQTVKLGQPFKTPVGTVVLKATKEYGKNFEQAVIVGYERPELTAKSCQARLTAELADKLATVINFSYTDASEKRAEDVLNTLLDAYNEEWIRYTNKSTDNTAKFIDERLMSIERELGNVDSDIERFKSSNRLLDMNAETAQVTQESSKYSEQAFLANNQLAVARFIREYLVDNTRQYDLLPSNSGVGSQAIEEQIAEYNKKLLERQRLVANSSDSNPLVSDINNQLRMMRSTILRSVDNHISALKIQADRLSAQENAIENRISAGPGKAKELLTIERQQKIKEELYLYLLQKREENELQASIVVNNTRLLKPATGDSVPVSPKKGIILAAAFILGLAIPYGYMFASNMLNTKVRSRKDLEGMEVPVLGDVPLADGAKKLSLMSRLLKKENESETPHIVVEDHNRNVINEAYRVVRTNLDFMIGTNKSEAIMATSLYPGSGKTFTSVNLATAMALKNKKVIVVDLDIRNGTFSKIVNSPSTGVCAYLNGQVSLDDIILPSKTTKLLFDSIPTGHLAPNPAELLLSDRLQAMIDELKQRYDYVFVDCPPITMVTDASLIAPHVDRTIFIARAGLIDRRTLPEIDEIYKENRYKNMCLLLNGSDESGTYTRYGYGYGYGYGYGYGNDTKKQ
;
A
#
# COMPACT_ATOMS: atom_id res chain seq x y z
N MET A 1 43.44 -42.65 32.98
CA MET A 1 43.63 -42.21 31.65
C MET A 1 42.64 -41.09 31.50
N LYS A 2 43.01 -39.92 31.85
CA LYS A 2 43.68 -38.80 31.10
C LYS A 2 43.08 -38.66 29.72
N GLU A 3 42.25 -37.65 29.60
CA GLU A 3 42.14 -36.82 28.38
C GLU A 3 41.22 -35.63 28.72
N ASP A 4 41.80 -34.59 28.92
CA ASP A 4 41.85 -33.29 28.25
C ASP A 4 40.55 -32.46 28.30
N TYR A 5 40.53 -31.60 29.31
CA TYR A 5 39.80 -30.36 29.35
C TYR A 5 40.61 -29.30 28.59
N ASN A 6 40.18 -28.95 27.41
CA ASN A 6 40.52 -27.68 26.77
C ASN A 6 39.34 -27.28 25.90
N SER A 7 38.42 -26.50 26.47
CA SER A 7 37.53 -25.66 25.71
C SER A 7 37.68 -24.22 26.20
N ILE A 8 38.38 -23.51 25.41
CA ILE A 8 38.58 -22.09 25.42
C ILE A 8 37.23 -21.39 25.53
N GLY A 9 37.03 -20.70 26.63
CA GLY A 9 35.95 -19.75 26.79
C GLY A 9 36.17 -18.58 25.80
N ALA A 10 35.44 -18.58 24.71
CA ALA A 10 35.23 -17.37 23.94
C ALA A 10 34.45 -16.42 24.86
N ALA A 11 35.09 -15.32 25.22
CA ALA A 11 34.42 -14.19 25.83
C ALA A 11 33.38 -13.67 24.81
N GLU A 12 32.12 -14.05 24.98
CA GLU A 12 30.99 -13.35 24.39
C GLU A 12 31.00 -11.96 25.03
N THR A 13 31.45 -10.98 24.26
CA THR A 13 31.12 -9.60 24.50
C THR A 13 29.61 -9.50 24.34
N GLU A 14 28.90 -9.59 25.47
CA GLU A 14 27.51 -9.17 25.55
C GLU A 14 27.45 -7.69 25.16
N ASP A 15 27.15 -7.45 23.89
CA ASP A 15 26.58 -6.20 23.46
C ASP A 15 25.33 -5.98 24.30
N GLN A 16 25.46 -5.19 25.38
CA GLN A 16 24.30 -4.69 26.13
C GLN A 16 23.44 -3.88 25.18
N LYS A 17 22.54 -4.60 24.49
CA LYS A 17 21.41 -4.00 23.80
C LYS A 17 20.66 -3.15 24.83
N ASN A 18 20.66 -1.87 24.62
CA ASN A 18 19.74 -0.94 25.28
C ASN A 18 18.31 -1.43 25.02
N GLU A 19 17.83 -2.39 25.83
CA GLU A 19 16.43 -2.81 25.78
C GLU A 19 15.58 -1.64 26.25
N PHE A 20 14.88 -1.04 25.30
CA PHE A 20 13.87 -0.03 25.55
C PHE A 20 12.77 -0.65 26.41
N GLN A 21 12.76 -0.34 27.69
CA GLN A 21 11.69 -0.80 28.58
C GLN A 21 10.42 0.03 28.37
N LEU A 22 9.27 -0.63 28.28
CA LEU A 22 7.94 0.02 28.17
C LEU A 22 7.72 1.07 29.28
N SER A 23 8.36 0.87 30.46
CA SER A 23 8.35 1.81 31.58
C SER A 23 8.97 3.17 31.24
N ASP A 24 9.99 3.20 30.37
CA ASP A 24 10.65 4.43 29.96
C ASP A 24 9.76 5.25 29.02
N MET A 25 9.00 4.59 28.13
CA MET A 25 8.02 5.25 27.26
C MET A 25 6.91 5.93 28.07
N ILE A 26 6.40 5.25 29.10
CA ILE A 26 5.35 5.80 29.97
C ILE A 26 5.89 7.00 30.75
N SER A 27 7.08 6.90 31.34
CA SER A 27 7.71 8.01 32.10
C SER A 27 7.98 9.20 31.18
N TRP A 28 8.44 8.99 29.95
CA TRP A 28 8.66 10.07 28.98
C TRP A 28 7.36 10.77 28.57
N THR A 29 6.27 10.00 28.35
CA THR A 29 4.96 10.57 28.04
C THR A 29 4.46 11.46 29.18
N LEU A 30 4.59 11.02 30.41
CA LEU A 30 4.16 11.77 31.59
C LEU A 30 4.99 13.05 31.81
N CYS A 31 6.30 12.99 31.60
CA CYS A 31 7.19 14.14 31.71
C CYS A 31 6.95 15.19 30.62
N HIS A 32 6.60 14.77 29.40
CA HIS A 32 6.44 15.67 28.24
C HIS A 32 5.00 15.72 27.71
N LYS A 33 4.00 15.49 28.55
CA LYS A 33 2.56 15.41 28.18
C LYS A 33 2.06 16.57 27.30
N LYS A 34 2.57 17.78 27.47
CA LYS A 34 2.20 18.93 26.62
C LYS A 34 2.67 18.76 25.17
N PHE A 35 3.86 18.22 24.97
CA PHE A 35 4.44 17.99 23.64
C PHE A 35 3.67 16.89 22.89
N PHE A 36 3.34 15.79 23.57
CA PHE A 36 2.49 14.74 23.03
C PHE A 36 1.09 15.25 22.67
N ALA A 37 0.46 15.98 23.58
CA ALA A 37 -0.88 16.53 23.35
C ALA A 37 -0.91 17.46 22.12
N ILE A 38 0.06 18.38 21.98
CA ILE A 38 0.15 19.27 20.83
C ILE A 38 0.37 18.50 19.53
N SER A 39 1.28 17.51 19.53
CA SER A 39 1.55 16.67 18.37
C SER A 39 0.30 15.90 17.92
N ILE A 40 -0.43 15.27 18.84
CA ILE A 40 -1.66 14.54 18.55
C ILE A 40 -2.72 15.50 17.97
N VAL A 41 -2.92 16.68 18.59
CA VAL A 41 -3.91 17.66 18.11
C VAL A 41 -3.59 18.11 16.68
N ILE A 42 -2.32 18.41 16.39
CA ILE A 42 -1.89 18.82 15.03
C ILE A 42 -2.11 17.69 14.03
N CYS A 43 -1.66 16.46 14.33
CA CYS A 43 -1.81 15.32 13.42
C CYS A 43 -3.28 14.99 13.17
N VAL A 44 -4.12 14.99 14.21
CA VAL A 44 -5.56 14.72 14.08
C VAL A 44 -6.26 15.85 13.30
N ALA A 45 -5.89 17.12 13.51
CA ALA A 45 -6.42 18.24 12.73
C ALA A 45 -6.05 18.11 11.24
N LEU A 46 -4.80 17.77 10.93
CA LEU A 46 -4.37 17.50 9.54
C LEU A 46 -5.10 16.30 8.94
N GLY A 47 -5.28 15.23 9.72
CA GLY A 47 -6.06 14.05 9.31
C GLY A 47 -7.53 14.39 9.02
N LEU A 48 -8.16 15.24 9.81
CA LEU A 48 -9.52 15.74 9.57
C LEU A 48 -9.62 16.59 8.31
N ILE A 49 -8.68 17.51 8.09
CA ILE A 49 -8.60 18.33 6.89
C ILE A 49 -8.45 17.46 5.65
N TYR A 50 -7.57 16.46 5.71
CA TYR A 50 -7.39 15.48 4.62
C TYR A 50 -8.68 14.68 4.36
N ALA A 51 -9.30 14.13 5.42
CA ALA A 51 -10.54 13.35 5.31
C ALA A 51 -11.74 14.17 4.79
N GLN A 52 -11.75 15.49 4.99
CA GLN A 52 -12.76 16.40 4.44
C GLN A 52 -12.48 16.76 2.98
N ARG A 53 -11.20 16.84 2.57
CA ARG A 53 -10.80 17.19 1.20
C ARG A 53 -10.81 15.99 0.25
N ALA A 54 -10.63 14.79 0.76
CA ALA A 54 -10.61 13.58 -0.06
C ALA A 54 -11.96 13.34 -0.73
N GLN A 55 -11.93 13.01 -2.02
CA GLN A 55 -13.13 12.72 -2.81
C GLN A 55 -13.84 11.48 -2.25
N ARG A 56 -15.15 11.59 -2.08
CA ARG A 56 -15.97 10.47 -1.64
C ARG A 56 -16.13 9.48 -2.78
N ILE A 57 -15.96 8.21 -2.51
CA ILE A 57 -16.12 7.12 -3.46
C ILE A 57 -17.23 6.21 -2.93
N TYR A 58 -18.20 5.94 -3.80
CA TYR A 58 -19.32 5.07 -3.53
C TYR A 58 -19.15 3.76 -4.27
N GLN A 59 -19.70 2.68 -3.75
CA GLN A 59 -19.72 1.38 -4.39
C GLN A 59 -21.16 1.00 -4.70
N ARG A 60 -21.38 0.50 -5.91
CA ARG A 60 -22.64 -0.12 -6.33
C ARG A 60 -22.39 -1.56 -6.72
N SER A 61 -23.35 -2.41 -6.45
CA SER A 61 -23.25 -3.83 -6.76
C SER A 61 -24.49 -4.32 -7.50
N ALA A 62 -24.27 -5.22 -8.47
CA ALA A 62 -25.31 -5.91 -9.20
C ALA A 62 -24.99 -7.41 -9.19
N SER A 63 -26.02 -8.25 -9.26
CA SER A 63 -25.82 -9.70 -9.38
C SER A 63 -26.64 -10.24 -10.53
N VAL A 64 -26.02 -11.03 -11.37
CA VAL A 64 -26.68 -11.70 -12.49
C VAL A 64 -26.41 -13.20 -12.44
N MET A 65 -27.39 -13.97 -12.88
CA MET A 65 -27.26 -15.39 -13.08
C MET A 65 -27.15 -15.65 -14.59
N LEU A 66 -26.10 -16.38 -14.98
CA LEU A 66 -25.97 -16.88 -16.33
C LEU A 66 -26.94 -18.03 -16.55
N ARG A 67 -27.65 -18.02 -17.67
CA ARG A 67 -28.48 -19.15 -18.08
C ARG A 67 -27.58 -20.29 -18.53
N SER A 68 -27.67 -21.39 -17.84
CA SER A 68 -27.12 -22.65 -18.32
C SER A 68 -28.10 -23.20 -19.36
N ASP A 69 -27.74 -23.10 -20.65
CA ASP A 69 -28.57 -23.74 -21.70
C ASP A 69 -28.45 -25.25 -21.65
N ASN A 70 -29.04 -25.85 -20.60
CA ASN A 70 -29.19 -27.30 -20.47
C ASN A 70 -30.37 -27.83 -21.32
N LYS A 71 -30.71 -27.21 -22.46
CA LYS A 71 -31.76 -27.72 -23.33
C LYS A 71 -31.40 -29.00 -24.08
N GLY A 72 -30.14 -29.44 -24.04
CA GLY A 72 -29.74 -30.73 -24.65
C GLY A 72 -29.61 -31.93 -23.68
N GLN A 73 -29.62 -31.69 -22.36
CA GLN A 73 -29.27 -32.75 -21.38
C GLN A 73 -30.47 -33.56 -20.82
N ALA A 74 -31.69 -33.27 -21.24
CA ALA A 74 -32.85 -33.98 -20.71
C ALA A 74 -33.13 -35.39 -21.32
N GLN A 75 -32.32 -35.84 -22.28
CA GLN A 75 -32.55 -37.13 -22.96
C GLN A 75 -31.40 -38.13 -23.04
N ILE A 76 -30.25 -37.87 -22.39
CA ILE A 76 -29.18 -38.88 -22.45
C ILE A 76 -28.71 -39.19 -21.03
N SER A 77 -29.39 -40.13 -20.38
CA SER A 77 -28.99 -40.73 -19.10
C SER A 77 -27.66 -41.53 -19.18
N GLU A 78 -27.12 -41.72 -20.39
CA GLU A 78 -25.83 -42.40 -20.61
C GLU A 78 -24.62 -41.48 -20.58
N LEU A 79 -24.81 -40.15 -20.83
CA LEU A 79 -23.72 -39.21 -20.77
C LEU A 79 -23.40 -38.70 -19.34
N ALA A 80 -24.31 -38.88 -18.38
CA ALA A 80 -24.07 -38.60 -16.97
C ALA A 80 -22.94 -39.48 -16.37
N ALA A 81 -22.71 -40.67 -16.95
CA ALA A 81 -21.60 -41.55 -16.55
C ALA A 81 -20.22 -41.01 -16.97
N PHE A 82 -20.14 -40.14 -17.97
CA PHE A 82 -18.88 -39.50 -18.40
C PHE A 82 -18.57 -38.17 -17.65
N ALA A 83 -19.55 -37.53 -17.01
CA ALA A 83 -19.35 -36.38 -16.16
C ALA A 83 -18.51 -36.73 -14.91
N ASP A 84 -18.62 -37.98 -14.42
CA ASP A 84 -17.82 -38.48 -13.29
C ASP A 84 -16.34 -38.70 -13.63
N LEU A 85 -16.01 -38.73 -14.93
CA LEU A 85 -14.64 -38.84 -15.46
C LEU A 85 -13.97 -37.49 -15.77
N GLY A 86 -14.58 -36.36 -15.36
CA GLY A 86 -13.99 -35.04 -15.47
C GLY A 86 -13.95 -34.43 -16.89
N ILE A 87 -14.68 -35.00 -17.86
CA ILE A 87 -14.69 -34.60 -19.27
C ILE A 87 -15.91 -33.77 -19.64
N GLY A 88 -16.60 -33.23 -18.66
CA GLY A 88 -17.76 -32.36 -18.85
C GLY A 88 -17.70 -31.17 -17.92
N SER A 89 -16.80 -30.20 -18.12
CA SER A 89 -16.68 -29.05 -17.25
C SER A 89 -17.70 -27.96 -17.59
N THR A 90 -18.84 -27.98 -16.91
CA THR A 90 -19.77 -26.82 -16.86
C THR A 90 -19.12 -25.58 -16.21
N GLY A 91 -17.96 -25.71 -15.57
CA GLY A 91 -17.24 -24.61 -14.94
C GLY A 91 -16.45 -23.69 -15.89
N ILE A 92 -16.01 -24.20 -17.03
CA ILE A 92 -15.19 -23.43 -17.99
C ILE A 92 -16.03 -22.33 -18.64
N ASP A 93 -17.28 -22.60 -18.93
CA ASP A 93 -18.18 -21.64 -19.61
C ASP A 93 -18.45 -20.39 -18.77
N VAL A 94 -18.64 -20.55 -17.47
CA VAL A 94 -18.90 -19.43 -16.56
C VAL A 94 -17.67 -18.53 -16.40
N TYR A 95 -16.48 -19.12 -16.38
CA TYR A 95 -15.23 -18.35 -16.34
C TYR A 95 -14.97 -17.57 -17.63
N ASN A 96 -15.33 -18.16 -18.79
CA ASN A 96 -15.21 -17.48 -20.08
C ASN A 96 -16.16 -16.30 -20.15
N GLU A 97 -17.40 -16.45 -19.68
CA GLU A 97 -18.36 -15.35 -19.62
C GLU A 97 -17.93 -14.26 -18.61
N LEU A 98 -17.31 -14.64 -17.48
CA LEU A 98 -16.70 -13.69 -16.54
C LEU A 98 -15.61 -12.85 -17.21
N GLN A 99 -14.78 -13.46 -18.06
CA GLN A 99 -13.76 -12.74 -18.84
C GLN A 99 -14.39 -11.84 -19.91
N ALA A 100 -15.50 -12.27 -20.51
CA ALA A 100 -16.24 -11.45 -21.47
C ALA A 100 -16.75 -10.16 -20.83
N PHE A 101 -17.28 -10.19 -19.61
CA PHE A 101 -17.68 -9.00 -18.86
C PHE A 101 -16.51 -8.07 -18.53
N GLN A 102 -15.31 -8.60 -18.41
CA GLN A 102 -14.09 -7.83 -18.18
C GLN A 102 -13.42 -7.38 -19.50
N SER A 103 -14.08 -7.53 -20.64
CA SER A 103 -13.57 -7.12 -21.94
C SER A 103 -13.38 -5.60 -22.02
N PRO A 104 -12.20 -5.09 -22.47
CA PRO A 104 -12.00 -3.68 -22.75
C PRO A 104 -12.94 -3.13 -23.82
N LEU A 105 -13.31 -3.94 -24.81
CA LEU A 105 -14.25 -3.51 -25.87
C LEU A 105 -15.65 -3.31 -25.33
N LEU A 106 -16.14 -4.24 -24.51
CA LEU A 106 -17.45 -4.10 -23.86
C LEU A 106 -17.50 -2.85 -22.99
N MET A 107 -16.42 -2.57 -22.24
CA MET A 107 -16.32 -1.35 -21.43
C MET A 107 -16.21 -0.10 -22.32
N GLN A 108 -15.60 -0.18 -23.49
CA GLN A 108 -15.56 0.93 -24.45
C GLN A 108 -16.94 1.24 -25.00
N ASP A 109 -17.77 0.24 -25.25
CA ASP A 109 -19.16 0.44 -25.65
C ASP A 109 -19.95 1.14 -24.53
N VAL A 110 -19.78 0.74 -23.28
CA VAL A 110 -20.38 1.43 -22.13
C VAL A 110 -19.92 2.89 -22.05
N VAL A 111 -18.61 3.15 -22.21
CA VAL A 111 -18.05 4.51 -22.21
C VAL A 111 -18.64 5.35 -23.32
N ASN A 112 -18.84 4.79 -24.53
CA ASN A 112 -19.41 5.49 -25.68
C ASN A 112 -20.91 5.76 -25.47
N GLN A 113 -21.68 4.80 -24.96
CA GLN A 113 -23.12 4.95 -24.71
C GLN A 113 -23.39 6.00 -23.64
N LEU A 114 -22.66 5.97 -22.52
CA LEU A 114 -22.81 6.91 -21.41
C LEU A 114 -21.98 8.19 -21.57
N ARG A 115 -21.15 8.30 -22.62
CA ARG A 115 -20.23 9.43 -22.87
C ARG A 115 -19.31 9.73 -21.69
N LEU A 116 -18.79 8.69 -21.03
CA LEU A 116 -17.92 8.81 -19.87
C LEU A 116 -16.54 9.40 -20.18
N ASN A 117 -16.19 9.45 -21.45
CA ASN A 117 -14.97 10.07 -21.96
C ASN A 117 -14.95 11.60 -21.82
N VAL A 118 -16.09 12.22 -21.43
CA VAL A 118 -16.18 13.64 -21.09
C VAL A 118 -16.54 13.80 -19.63
N THR A 119 -15.68 14.47 -18.87
CA THR A 119 -15.85 14.68 -17.43
C THR A 119 -16.06 16.17 -17.11
N TYR A 120 -16.88 16.44 -16.11
CA TYR A 120 -17.18 17.78 -15.62
C TYR A 120 -16.87 17.87 -14.14
N LYS A 121 -15.94 18.73 -13.75
CA LYS A 121 -15.49 18.87 -12.35
C LYS A 121 -15.53 20.35 -11.97
N SER A 122 -15.88 20.66 -10.73
CA SER A 122 -15.67 21.97 -10.14
C SER A 122 -14.80 21.87 -8.91
N LYS A 123 -14.04 22.94 -8.63
CA LYS A 123 -13.14 23.00 -7.47
C LYS A 123 -13.59 24.14 -6.58
N ASN A 124 -13.96 23.83 -5.34
CA ASN A 124 -14.30 24.81 -4.33
C ASN A 124 -13.04 25.58 -3.86
N TRP A 125 -13.20 26.76 -3.26
CA TRP A 125 -12.12 27.58 -2.67
C TRP A 125 -11.24 26.81 -1.64
N ILE A 126 -11.83 25.81 -0.93
CA ILE A 126 -11.12 24.94 0.02
C ILE A 126 -10.33 23.81 -0.71
N GLY A 127 -10.49 23.66 -2.05
CA GLY A 127 -9.84 22.63 -2.84
C GLY A 127 -10.62 21.30 -2.94
N TYR A 128 -11.86 21.25 -2.46
CA TYR A 128 -12.74 20.10 -2.66
C TYR A 128 -13.18 20.02 -4.13
N VAL A 129 -13.06 18.85 -4.73
CA VAL A 129 -13.44 18.59 -6.12
C VAL A 129 -14.81 17.91 -6.14
N THR A 130 -15.79 18.57 -6.76
CA THR A 130 -17.11 17.99 -7.06
C THR A 130 -17.08 17.45 -8.49
N ASP A 131 -17.45 16.20 -8.67
CA ASP A 131 -17.61 15.55 -9.96
C ASP A 131 -19.10 15.65 -10.37
N TRP A 132 -19.37 16.30 -11.50
CA TRP A 132 -20.72 16.49 -12.02
C TRP A 132 -21.00 15.44 -13.09
N TYR A 133 -21.91 14.52 -12.84
CA TYR A 133 -22.32 13.51 -13.80
C TYR A 133 -23.70 13.83 -14.37
N ASP A 134 -24.75 13.67 -13.57
CA ASP A 134 -26.15 13.87 -13.95
C ASP A 134 -26.63 15.32 -13.82
N LYS A 135 -25.96 16.11 -12.99
CA LYS A 135 -26.32 17.51 -12.65
C LYS A 135 -25.37 18.55 -13.26
N THR A 136 -24.66 18.17 -14.32
CA THR A 136 -23.75 19.11 -14.98
C THR A 136 -24.51 20.31 -15.55
N PRO A 137 -24.04 21.55 -15.32
CA PRO A 137 -24.70 22.73 -15.87
C PRO A 137 -24.51 22.89 -17.39
N ILE A 138 -23.45 22.34 -17.96
CA ILE A 138 -23.10 22.40 -19.37
C ILE A 138 -22.82 21.01 -19.93
N CYS A 139 -23.11 20.82 -21.19
CA CYS A 139 -22.76 19.64 -21.98
C CYS A 139 -21.84 20.03 -23.13
N VAL A 140 -20.78 19.28 -23.35
CA VAL A 140 -19.79 19.54 -24.40
C VAL A 140 -19.94 18.52 -25.51
N GLU A 141 -20.01 19.00 -26.72
CA GLU A 141 -19.95 18.20 -27.96
C GLU A 141 -18.69 18.59 -28.73
N TYR A 142 -17.82 17.62 -28.92
CA TYR A 142 -16.63 17.77 -29.76
C TYR A 142 -17.01 17.41 -31.22
N LYS A 143 -16.70 18.34 -32.14
CA LYS A 143 -16.82 18.09 -33.58
C LYS A 143 -15.42 18.04 -34.18
N ASN A 144 -15.13 16.98 -34.93
CA ASN A 144 -13.85 16.82 -35.65
C ASN A 144 -12.61 16.89 -34.74
N LEU A 145 -12.61 16.08 -33.68
CA LEU A 145 -11.39 15.87 -32.89
C LEU A 145 -10.33 15.16 -33.76
N PRO A 146 -9.11 15.67 -33.87
CA PRO A 146 -8.05 14.99 -34.57
C PRO A 146 -7.54 13.81 -33.72
N ASP A 147 -7.12 12.74 -34.36
CA ASP A 147 -6.52 11.61 -33.67
C ASP A 147 -5.13 11.94 -33.11
N HIS A 148 -4.44 12.92 -33.72
CA HIS A 148 -3.10 13.34 -33.35
C HIS A 148 -3.03 14.88 -33.27
N VAL A 149 -2.18 15.37 -32.35
CA VAL A 149 -1.77 16.77 -32.26
C VAL A 149 -0.25 16.81 -32.40
N GLY A 150 0.19 17.28 -33.61
CA GLY A 150 1.59 17.10 -34.00
C GLY A 150 1.91 15.63 -34.23
N GLU A 151 3.02 15.16 -33.68
CA GLU A 151 3.45 13.76 -33.79
C GLU A 151 2.86 12.84 -32.67
N GLN A 152 2.14 13.42 -31.71
CA GLN A 152 1.62 12.65 -30.55
C GLN A 152 0.11 12.38 -30.70
N PRO A 153 -0.36 11.19 -30.27
CA PRO A 153 -1.80 10.91 -30.21
C PRO A 153 -2.49 11.85 -29.22
N LEU A 154 -3.70 12.29 -29.55
CA LEU A 154 -4.53 13.08 -28.66
C LEU A 154 -5.15 12.17 -27.60
N ASN A 155 -4.58 12.16 -26.40
CA ASN A 155 -5.06 11.33 -25.28
C ASN A 155 -6.04 12.07 -24.38
N SER A 156 -5.80 13.36 -24.10
CA SER A 156 -6.66 14.13 -23.20
C SER A 156 -6.67 15.63 -23.55
N VAL A 157 -7.81 16.25 -23.28
CA VAL A 157 -7.99 17.71 -23.39
C VAL A 157 -8.70 18.17 -22.12
N THR A 158 -8.22 19.23 -21.50
CA THR A 158 -8.93 19.87 -20.39
C THR A 158 -8.97 21.37 -20.58
N PHE A 159 -10.08 21.98 -20.20
CA PHE A 159 -10.22 23.44 -20.17
C PHE A 159 -11.18 23.85 -19.06
N VAL A 160 -11.16 25.13 -18.70
CA VAL A 160 -12.02 25.70 -17.69
C VAL A 160 -13.08 26.57 -18.36
N ALA A 161 -14.35 26.34 -18.06
CA ALA A 161 -15.47 27.13 -18.49
C ALA A 161 -16.03 27.92 -17.31
N GLU A 162 -16.04 29.26 -17.43
CA GLU A 162 -16.57 30.18 -16.43
C GLU A 162 -17.80 30.92 -17.00
N LYS A 163 -18.80 31.14 -16.15
CA LYS A 163 -19.99 31.85 -16.50
C LYS A 163 -19.73 33.36 -16.55
N GLU A 164 -19.94 34.02 -17.68
CA GLU A 164 -19.77 35.47 -17.85
C GLU A 164 -21.12 36.23 -17.98
N GLY A 165 -22.20 35.50 -18.19
CA GLY A 165 -23.56 36.05 -18.34
C GLY A 165 -24.60 34.94 -18.40
N GLN A 166 -25.84 35.30 -18.83
CA GLN A 166 -26.90 34.29 -18.95
C GLN A 166 -26.69 33.31 -20.12
N SER A 167 -25.97 33.71 -21.19
CA SER A 167 -25.77 32.89 -22.40
C SER A 167 -24.34 32.86 -22.90
N GLN A 168 -23.37 33.40 -22.11
CA GLN A 168 -21.97 33.47 -22.49
C GLN A 168 -21.08 32.80 -21.43
N LEU A 169 -20.07 32.14 -21.95
CA LEU A 169 -19.05 31.47 -21.11
C LEU A 169 -17.66 31.93 -21.53
N THR A 170 -16.77 32.15 -20.59
CA THR A 170 -15.35 32.34 -20.89
C THR A 170 -14.63 31.02 -20.73
N VAL A 171 -14.01 30.54 -21.80
CA VAL A 171 -13.25 29.30 -21.87
C VAL A 171 -11.76 29.63 -21.83
N LYS A 172 -11.03 29.06 -20.88
CA LYS A 172 -9.61 29.34 -20.63
C LYS A 172 -8.84 28.12 -20.16
N ASP A 173 -7.54 28.27 -19.99
CA ASP A 173 -6.63 27.25 -19.43
C ASP A 173 -6.68 25.88 -20.15
N PHE A 174 -6.57 25.92 -21.46
CA PHE A 174 -6.50 24.71 -22.27
C PHE A 174 -5.22 23.92 -21.93
N LYS A 175 -5.41 22.62 -21.73
CA LYS A 175 -4.30 21.65 -21.60
C LYS A 175 -4.55 20.50 -22.57
N ILE A 176 -3.51 20.13 -23.31
CA ILE A 176 -3.51 19.01 -24.25
C ILE A 176 -2.50 18.01 -23.76
N ASN A 177 -2.91 16.76 -23.54
CA ASN A 177 -2.06 15.71 -22.94
C ASN A 177 -1.38 16.16 -21.63
N GLY A 178 -2.06 16.99 -20.82
CA GLY A 178 -1.56 17.55 -19.56
C GLY A 178 -0.65 18.78 -19.71
N ILE A 179 -0.24 19.15 -20.93
CA ILE A 179 0.62 20.32 -21.21
C ILE A 179 -0.26 21.54 -21.44
N LYS A 180 0.04 22.66 -20.79
CA LYS A 180 -0.69 23.91 -20.97
C LYS A 180 -0.47 24.45 -22.39
N SER A 181 -1.57 24.79 -23.07
CA SER A 181 -1.54 25.43 -24.37
C SER A 181 -1.56 26.96 -24.21
N ASP A 182 -0.87 27.68 -25.10
CA ASP A 182 -0.85 29.15 -25.13
C ASP A 182 -2.12 29.77 -25.77
N ALA A 183 -3.20 28.96 -25.91
CA ALA A 183 -4.45 29.45 -26.43
C ALA A 183 -5.06 30.53 -25.53
N PRO A 184 -5.41 31.71 -26.07
CA PRO A 184 -6.01 32.80 -25.32
C PRO A 184 -7.39 32.41 -24.77
N ALA A 185 -7.81 33.06 -23.70
CA ALA A 185 -9.16 32.96 -23.18
C ALA A 185 -10.15 33.49 -24.27
N GLN A 186 -11.26 32.78 -24.49
CA GLN A 186 -12.27 33.11 -25.48
C GLN A 186 -13.65 33.14 -24.81
N THR A 187 -14.41 34.24 -25.11
CA THR A 187 -15.82 34.31 -24.72
C THR A 187 -16.66 33.66 -25.81
N VAL A 188 -17.42 32.63 -25.45
CA VAL A 188 -18.21 31.81 -26.37
C VAL A 188 -19.70 31.86 -26.01
N LYS A 189 -20.57 31.83 -27.03
CA LYS A 189 -22.02 31.75 -26.82
C LYS A 189 -22.49 30.31 -26.78
N LEU A 190 -23.36 29.99 -25.82
CA LEU A 190 -23.99 28.68 -25.72
C LEU A 190 -24.69 28.28 -27.03
N GLY A 191 -24.52 27.02 -27.42
CA GLY A 191 -25.10 26.45 -28.65
C GLY A 191 -24.35 26.80 -29.94
N GLN A 192 -23.37 27.69 -29.92
CA GLN A 192 -22.57 28.03 -31.09
C GLN A 192 -21.24 27.28 -31.13
N PRO A 193 -20.81 26.79 -32.31
CA PRO A 193 -19.49 26.17 -32.45
C PRO A 193 -18.37 27.21 -32.34
N PHE A 194 -17.31 26.90 -31.61
CA PHE A 194 -16.11 27.70 -31.52
C PHE A 194 -14.86 26.84 -31.74
N LYS A 195 -13.80 27.46 -32.21
CA LYS A 195 -12.54 26.78 -32.50
C LYS A 195 -11.69 26.69 -31.25
N THR A 196 -11.20 25.51 -30.97
CA THR A 196 -10.23 25.23 -29.94
C THR A 196 -8.93 24.72 -30.57
N PRO A 197 -7.83 24.64 -29.82
CA PRO A 197 -6.58 24.08 -30.33
C PRO A 197 -6.68 22.63 -30.85
N VAL A 198 -7.75 21.91 -30.46
CA VAL A 198 -7.97 20.49 -30.79
C VAL A 198 -9.22 20.24 -31.64
N GLY A 199 -9.75 21.25 -32.29
CA GLY A 199 -10.93 21.11 -33.15
C GLY A 199 -12.07 22.05 -32.77
N THR A 200 -13.25 21.77 -33.30
CA THR A 200 -14.45 22.59 -33.05
C THR A 200 -15.26 21.99 -31.89
N VAL A 201 -15.63 22.81 -30.94
CA VAL A 201 -16.41 22.43 -29.77
C VAL A 201 -17.71 23.23 -29.68
N VAL A 202 -18.77 22.58 -29.22
CA VAL A 202 -20.05 23.22 -28.94
C VAL A 202 -20.39 23.02 -27.47
N LEU A 203 -20.64 24.10 -26.74
CA LEU A 203 -21.12 24.10 -25.38
C LEU A 203 -22.62 24.31 -25.34
N LYS A 204 -23.35 23.34 -24.78
CA LYS A 204 -24.83 23.42 -24.66
C LYS A 204 -25.19 23.58 -23.19
N ALA A 205 -26.18 24.42 -22.90
CA ALA A 205 -26.79 24.51 -21.58
C ALA A 205 -27.63 23.26 -21.27
N THR A 206 -27.52 22.74 -20.08
CA THR A 206 -28.43 21.70 -19.58
C THR A 206 -29.58 22.31 -18.78
N LYS A 207 -30.51 21.50 -18.30
CA LYS A 207 -31.60 21.92 -17.41
C LYS A 207 -31.12 22.52 -16.08
N GLU A 208 -29.89 22.21 -15.68
CA GLU A 208 -29.27 22.68 -14.43
C GLU A 208 -28.43 23.95 -14.57
N TYR A 209 -28.31 24.50 -15.79
CA TYR A 209 -27.49 25.68 -16.11
C TYR A 209 -27.83 26.91 -15.23
N GLY A 210 -29.11 27.11 -14.91
CA GLY A 210 -29.58 28.25 -14.10
C GLY A 210 -29.47 28.05 -12.60
N LYS A 211 -29.33 26.81 -12.13
CA LYS A 211 -29.43 26.47 -10.70
C LYS A 211 -28.06 26.28 -10.01
N ASN A 212 -27.08 25.74 -10.69
CA ASN A 212 -25.84 25.23 -10.08
C ASN A 212 -24.55 25.82 -10.69
N PHE A 213 -24.64 26.79 -11.60
CA PHE A 213 -23.48 27.32 -12.30
C PHE A 213 -22.94 28.60 -11.63
N GLU A 214 -22.51 28.51 -10.39
CA GLU A 214 -21.85 29.63 -9.68
C GLU A 214 -20.31 29.49 -9.67
N GLN A 215 -19.77 28.29 -10.00
CA GLN A 215 -18.34 27.99 -9.96
C GLN A 215 -17.84 27.62 -11.36
N ALA A 216 -16.53 27.86 -11.59
CA ALA A 216 -15.87 27.41 -12.80
C ALA A 216 -15.96 25.88 -12.95
N VAL A 217 -16.34 25.41 -14.15
CA VAL A 217 -16.42 24.00 -14.49
C VAL A 217 -15.17 23.62 -15.29
N ILE A 218 -14.43 22.67 -14.81
CA ILE A 218 -13.32 22.04 -15.51
C ILE A 218 -13.90 20.93 -16.37
N VAL A 219 -13.81 21.10 -17.67
CA VAL A 219 -14.21 20.09 -18.66
C VAL A 219 -12.98 19.28 -19.04
N GLY A 220 -13.09 17.96 -18.94
CA GLY A 220 -12.06 17.03 -19.38
C GLY A 220 -12.60 16.13 -20.47
N TYR A 221 -11.85 15.93 -21.54
CA TYR A 221 -12.02 14.87 -22.52
C TYR A 221 -10.85 13.91 -22.39
N GLU A 222 -11.13 12.65 -22.42
CA GLU A 222 -10.12 11.58 -22.47
C GLU A 222 -10.52 10.61 -23.59
N ARG A 223 -9.52 10.04 -24.24
CA ARG A 223 -9.74 9.07 -25.32
C ARG A 223 -10.57 7.89 -24.81
N PRO A 224 -11.61 7.43 -25.55
CA PRO A 224 -12.52 6.39 -25.07
C PRO A 224 -11.82 5.12 -24.58
N GLU A 225 -10.74 4.70 -25.27
CA GLU A 225 -9.98 3.51 -24.88
C GLU A 225 -9.27 3.67 -23.52
N LEU A 226 -8.73 4.86 -23.22
CA LEU A 226 -8.09 5.16 -21.94
C LEU A 226 -9.13 5.25 -20.83
N THR A 227 -10.26 5.89 -21.12
CA THR A 227 -11.39 5.96 -20.19
C THR A 227 -11.94 4.56 -19.91
N ALA A 228 -12.10 3.70 -20.93
CA ALA A 228 -12.55 2.32 -20.76
C ALA A 228 -11.60 1.53 -19.86
N LYS A 229 -10.29 1.66 -20.06
CA LYS A 229 -9.27 1.04 -19.20
C LYS A 229 -9.37 1.53 -17.75
N SER A 230 -9.58 2.82 -17.54
CA SER A 230 -9.74 3.39 -16.19
C SER A 230 -11.06 2.96 -15.53
N CYS A 231 -12.14 2.80 -16.29
CA CYS A 231 -13.41 2.26 -15.81
C CYS A 231 -13.30 0.77 -15.48
N GLN A 232 -12.62 -0.02 -16.32
CA GLN A 232 -12.37 -1.43 -16.09
C GLN A 232 -11.60 -1.67 -14.80
N ALA A 233 -10.59 -0.86 -14.49
CA ALA A 233 -9.82 -0.96 -13.24
C ALA A 233 -10.67 -0.73 -11.97
N ARG A 234 -11.84 -0.10 -12.10
CA ARG A 234 -12.81 0.16 -11.01
C ARG A 234 -13.94 -0.87 -10.96
N LEU A 235 -14.03 -1.75 -11.96
CA LEU A 235 -14.97 -2.84 -12.02
C LEU A 235 -14.36 -4.08 -11.37
N THR A 236 -15.09 -4.69 -10.46
CA THR A 236 -14.77 -6.02 -9.93
C THR A 236 -15.93 -6.95 -10.29
N ALA A 237 -15.61 -8.08 -10.90
CA ALA A 237 -16.56 -9.12 -11.25
C ALA A 237 -16.06 -10.45 -10.68
N GLU A 238 -16.84 -11.07 -9.83
CA GLU A 238 -16.47 -12.29 -9.10
C GLU A 238 -17.65 -13.28 -9.11
N LEU A 239 -17.33 -14.56 -9.14
CA LEU A 239 -18.35 -15.60 -8.95
C LEU A 239 -18.84 -15.58 -7.49
N ALA A 240 -20.15 -15.76 -7.29
CA ALA A 240 -20.73 -15.85 -5.95
C ALA A 240 -20.20 -17.07 -5.18
N ASP A 241 -19.95 -18.16 -5.89
CA ASP A 241 -19.31 -19.39 -5.41
C ASP A 241 -18.62 -20.05 -6.63
N LYS A 242 -17.63 -20.91 -6.39
CA LYS A 242 -16.86 -21.61 -7.44
C LYS A 242 -17.72 -22.49 -8.35
N LEU A 243 -18.84 -22.97 -7.86
CA LEU A 243 -19.80 -23.81 -8.57
C LEU A 243 -21.08 -23.06 -9.00
N ALA A 244 -21.19 -21.79 -8.68
CA ALA A 244 -22.38 -21.00 -8.99
C ALA A 244 -22.30 -20.37 -10.37
N THR A 245 -23.44 -20.30 -11.06
CA THR A 245 -23.61 -19.53 -12.31
C THR A 245 -23.96 -18.06 -12.05
N VAL A 246 -23.76 -17.60 -10.80
CA VAL A 246 -24.05 -16.23 -10.39
C VAL A 246 -22.77 -15.41 -10.33
N ILE A 247 -22.77 -14.28 -11.06
CA ILE A 247 -21.67 -13.32 -11.06
C ILE A 247 -22.11 -12.10 -10.24
N ASN A 248 -21.28 -11.69 -9.30
CA ASN A 248 -21.41 -10.46 -8.54
C ASN A 248 -20.51 -9.39 -9.15
N PHE A 249 -21.12 -8.29 -9.54
CA PHE A 249 -20.41 -7.12 -10.03
C PHE A 249 -20.35 -6.06 -8.92
N SER A 250 -19.22 -5.39 -8.81
CA SER A 250 -19.12 -4.16 -8.03
C SER A 250 -18.34 -3.10 -8.79
N TYR A 251 -18.81 -1.88 -8.72
CA TYR A 251 -18.19 -0.73 -9.36
C TYR A 251 -18.06 0.42 -8.39
N THR A 252 -16.89 1.05 -8.37
CA THR A 252 -16.58 2.15 -7.46
C THR A 252 -16.45 3.46 -8.23
N ASP A 253 -17.19 4.50 -7.81
CA ASP A 253 -17.15 5.80 -8.46
C ASP A 253 -17.42 6.94 -7.48
N ALA A 254 -17.07 8.17 -7.88
CA ALA A 254 -17.39 9.38 -7.13
C ALA A 254 -18.87 9.77 -7.20
N SER A 255 -19.59 9.33 -8.23
CA SER A 255 -21.03 9.52 -8.41
C SER A 255 -21.76 8.20 -8.24
N GLU A 256 -22.72 8.17 -7.32
CA GLU A 256 -23.61 7.02 -7.10
C GLU A 256 -24.35 6.64 -8.39
N LYS A 257 -24.91 7.66 -9.05
CA LYS A 257 -25.70 7.48 -10.29
C LYS A 257 -24.84 6.95 -11.44
N ARG A 258 -23.60 7.47 -11.59
CA ARG A 258 -22.68 6.97 -12.63
C ARG A 258 -22.32 5.51 -12.40
N ALA A 259 -22.10 5.12 -11.15
CA ALA A 259 -21.80 3.72 -10.82
C ALA A 259 -22.97 2.78 -11.14
N GLU A 260 -24.21 3.20 -10.88
CA GLU A 260 -25.41 2.45 -11.24
C GLU A 260 -25.57 2.35 -12.78
N ASP A 261 -25.43 3.48 -13.47
CA ASP A 261 -25.57 3.53 -14.94
C ASP A 261 -24.50 2.68 -15.63
N VAL A 262 -23.24 2.72 -15.16
CA VAL A 262 -22.16 1.87 -15.71
C VAL A 262 -22.48 0.39 -15.56
N LEU A 263 -22.93 -0.06 -14.39
CA LEU A 263 -23.27 -1.48 -14.18
C LEU A 263 -24.47 -1.91 -15.02
N ASN A 264 -25.54 -1.11 -15.06
CA ASN A 264 -26.74 -1.43 -15.84
C ASN A 264 -26.40 -1.46 -17.33
N THR A 265 -25.71 -0.42 -17.86
CA THR A 265 -25.31 -0.36 -19.27
C THR A 265 -24.33 -1.48 -19.65
N LEU A 266 -23.45 -1.90 -18.71
CA LEU A 266 -22.56 -3.04 -18.94
C LEU A 266 -23.35 -4.34 -19.15
N LEU A 267 -24.38 -4.57 -18.35
CA LEU A 267 -25.24 -5.74 -18.47
C LEU A 267 -26.06 -5.70 -19.77
N ASP A 268 -26.57 -4.52 -20.14
CA ASP A 268 -27.35 -4.34 -21.37
C ASP A 268 -26.43 -4.52 -22.61
N ALA A 269 -25.24 -3.90 -22.61
CA ALA A 269 -24.28 -4.05 -23.72
C ALA A 269 -23.81 -5.50 -23.88
N TYR A 270 -23.59 -6.24 -22.78
CA TYR A 270 -23.28 -7.65 -22.85
C TYR A 270 -24.42 -8.47 -23.47
N ASN A 271 -25.68 -8.21 -23.08
CA ASN A 271 -26.84 -8.92 -23.64
C ASN A 271 -27.03 -8.56 -25.13
N GLU A 272 -26.82 -7.30 -25.54
CA GLU A 272 -26.85 -6.90 -26.94
C GLU A 272 -25.76 -7.60 -27.75
N GLU A 273 -24.54 -7.66 -27.22
CA GLU A 273 -23.42 -8.37 -27.84
C GLU A 273 -23.74 -9.87 -27.98
N TRP A 274 -24.26 -10.52 -26.92
CA TRP A 274 -24.69 -11.91 -26.93
C TRP A 274 -25.72 -12.19 -28.01
N ILE A 275 -26.77 -11.37 -28.12
CA ILE A 275 -27.80 -11.48 -29.14
C ILE A 275 -27.22 -11.33 -30.56
N ARG A 276 -26.34 -10.37 -30.75
CA ARG A 276 -25.68 -10.13 -32.06
C ARG A 276 -24.83 -11.31 -32.50
N TYR A 277 -24.07 -11.92 -31.57
CA TYR A 277 -23.25 -13.09 -31.87
C TYR A 277 -24.09 -14.34 -32.11
N THR A 278 -25.14 -14.55 -31.32
CA THR A 278 -26.05 -15.70 -31.51
C THR A 278 -26.78 -15.60 -32.83
N ASN A 279 -27.32 -14.42 -33.20
CA ASN A 279 -28.02 -14.21 -34.45
C ASN A 279 -27.11 -14.35 -35.67
N LYS A 280 -25.80 -14.05 -35.56
CA LYS A 280 -24.88 -14.18 -36.70
C LYS A 280 -24.79 -15.64 -37.24
N SER A 281 -24.89 -16.65 -36.39
CA SER A 281 -24.95 -18.06 -36.81
C SER A 281 -26.27 -18.36 -37.56
N THR A 282 -27.41 -17.83 -37.03
CA THR A 282 -28.72 -18.00 -37.62
C THR A 282 -28.84 -17.26 -38.98
N ASP A 283 -28.26 -16.05 -39.09
CA ASP A 283 -28.17 -15.28 -40.33
C ASP A 283 -27.36 -16.02 -41.42
N ASN A 284 -26.22 -16.64 -41.04
CA ASN A 284 -25.44 -17.44 -41.98
C ASN A 284 -26.21 -18.68 -42.46
N THR A 285 -26.96 -19.34 -41.58
CA THR A 285 -27.84 -20.46 -41.94
C THR A 285 -28.97 -20.00 -42.84
N ALA A 286 -29.61 -18.84 -42.58
CA ALA A 286 -30.64 -18.24 -43.47
C ALA A 286 -30.08 -18.00 -44.86
N LYS A 287 -28.95 -17.35 -45.01
CA LYS A 287 -28.31 -17.08 -46.31
C LYS A 287 -28.02 -18.37 -47.10
N PHE A 288 -27.51 -19.36 -46.38
CA PHE A 288 -27.25 -20.69 -46.97
C PHE A 288 -28.54 -21.30 -47.51
N ILE A 289 -29.64 -21.30 -46.73
CA ILE A 289 -30.90 -21.89 -47.12
C ILE A 289 -31.48 -21.13 -48.34
N ASP A 290 -31.43 -19.76 -48.30
CA ASP A 290 -31.92 -18.91 -49.39
C ASP A 290 -31.14 -19.16 -50.71
N GLU A 291 -29.80 -19.23 -50.67
CA GLU A 291 -28.94 -19.57 -51.82
C GLU A 291 -29.33 -20.94 -52.41
N ARG A 292 -29.60 -21.91 -51.52
CA ARG A 292 -29.96 -23.24 -51.92
C ARG A 292 -31.39 -23.32 -52.54
N LEU A 293 -32.34 -22.61 -51.94
CA LEU A 293 -33.70 -22.46 -52.46
C LEU A 293 -33.70 -21.88 -53.91
N MET A 294 -32.93 -20.78 -54.10
CA MET A 294 -32.80 -20.20 -55.47
C MET A 294 -32.18 -21.18 -56.46
N SER A 295 -31.23 -22.01 -56.02
CA SER A 295 -30.65 -23.04 -56.90
C SER A 295 -31.66 -24.09 -57.27
N ILE A 296 -32.42 -24.63 -56.28
CA ILE A 296 -33.43 -25.68 -56.49
C ILE A 296 -34.58 -25.14 -57.32
N GLU A 297 -35.05 -23.94 -57.09
CA GLU A 297 -36.11 -23.26 -57.90
C GLU A 297 -35.71 -23.23 -59.39
N ARG A 298 -34.47 -22.84 -59.71
CA ARG A 298 -33.97 -22.84 -61.09
C ARG A 298 -33.88 -24.26 -61.68
N GLU A 299 -33.40 -25.24 -60.86
CA GLU A 299 -33.32 -26.62 -61.28
C GLU A 299 -34.71 -27.24 -61.50
N LEU A 300 -35.70 -26.88 -60.69
CA LEU A 300 -37.10 -27.31 -60.83
C LEU A 300 -37.69 -26.75 -62.11
N GLY A 301 -37.51 -25.45 -62.37
CA GLY A 301 -37.97 -24.82 -63.63
C GLY A 301 -37.37 -25.45 -64.91
N ASN A 302 -36.10 -25.91 -64.84
CA ASN A 302 -35.49 -26.67 -65.95
C ASN A 302 -36.16 -28.02 -66.17
N VAL A 303 -36.39 -28.78 -65.04
CA VAL A 303 -37.07 -30.11 -65.13
C VAL A 303 -38.53 -29.96 -65.64
N ASP A 304 -39.28 -28.95 -65.20
CA ASP A 304 -40.63 -28.65 -65.66
C ASP A 304 -40.63 -28.39 -67.17
N SER A 305 -39.64 -27.61 -67.65
CA SER A 305 -39.45 -27.40 -69.07
C SER A 305 -39.10 -28.68 -69.82
N ASP A 306 -38.30 -29.58 -69.24
CA ASP A 306 -37.97 -30.87 -69.83
C ASP A 306 -39.21 -31.79 -69.92
N ILE A 307 -40.07 -31.83 -68.89
CA ILE A 307 -41.35 -32.54 -68.89
C ILE A 307 -42.27 -32.02 -69.97
N GLU A 308 -42.40 -30.70 -70.04
CA GLU A 308 -43.24 -30.05 -71.06
C GLU A 308 -42.78 -30.41 -72.47
N ARG A 309 -41.48 -30.27 -72.75
CA ARG A 309 -40.86 -30.67 -74.03
C ARG A 309 -41.07 -32.13 -74.34
N PHE A 310 -40.92 -33.01 -73.38
CA PHE A 310 -41.08 -34.43 -73.55
C PHE A 310 -42.54 -34.79 -73.85
N LYS A 311 -43.51 -34.25 -73.07
CA LYS A 311 -44.95 -34.49 -73.27
C LYS A 311 -45.43 -33.93 -74.62
N SER A 312 -44.96 -32.76 -75.03
CA SER A 312 -45.35 -32.12 -76.32
C SER A 312 -44.78 -32.90 -77.49
N SER A 313 -43.52 -33.39 -77.43
CA SER A 313 -42.87 -34.09 -78.53
C SER A 313 -43.38 -35.53 -78.73
N ASN A 314 -43.90 -36.16 -77.72
CA ASN A 314 -44.28 -37.59 -77.77
C ASN A 314 -45.78 -37.89 -77.80
N ARG A 315 -46.67 -36.88 -77.74
CA ARG A 315 -48.16 -37.00 -77.79
C ARG A 315 -48.74 -38.09 -76.90
N LEU A 316 -48.28 -38.22 -75.63
CA LEU A 316 -48.68 -39.25 -74.67
C LEU A 316 -49.92 -38.80 -73.91
N LEU A 317 -51.04 -39.51 -74.10
CA LEU A 317 -52.25 -39.40 -73.32
C LEU A 317 -52.58 -40.82 -72.78
N ASP A 318 -52.60 -40.99 -71.52
CA ASP A 318 -53.15 -42.03 -70.64
C ASP A 318 -52.53 -43.47 -70.68
N MET A 319 -52.09 -43.95 -69.52
CA MET A 319 -51.65 -45.36 -69.30
C MET A 319 -52.29 -46.04 -68.07
N ASN A 320 -52.72 -47.26 -68.24
CA ASN A 320 -53.65 -48.13 -67.44
C ASN A 320 -53.28 -48.44 -66.02
N ALA A 321 -54.31 -48.96 -65.28
CA ALA A 321 -54.44 -49.18 -63.82
C ALA A 321 -53.48 -50.28 -63.26
N GLU A 322 -52.87 -51.18 -64.03
CA GLU A 322 -52.02 -52.25 -63.60
C GLU A 322 -50.59 -51.75 -63.21
N THR A 323 -50.24 -50.60 -63.74
CA THR A 323 -49.00 -49.94 -63.43
C THR A 323 -49.05 -49.19 -62.06
N ALA A 324 -50.26 -48.89 -61.56
CA ALA A 324 -50.46 -48.07 -60.35
C ALA A 324 -49.98 -48.81 -59.06
N GLN A 325 -50.11 -50.06 -58.93
CA GLN A 325 -49.72 -50.78 -57.71
C GLN A 325 -48.20 -50.96 -57.62
N VAL A 326 -47.55 -51.27 -58.71
CA VAL A 326 -46.07 -51.40 -58.77
C VAL A 326 -45.42 -49.99 -58.71
N THR A 327 -46.08 -48.96 -59.20
CA THR A 327 -45.69 -47.60 -59.08
C THR A 327 -45.76 -47.09 -57.59
N GLN A 328 -46.71 -47.61 -56.81
CA GLN A 328 -46.82 -47.28 -55.39
C GLN A 328 -45.68 -47.91 -54.51
N GLU A 329 -45.25 -49.17 -54.85
CA GLU A 329 -44.07 -49.77 -54.21
C GLU A 329 -42.78 -49.10 -54.65
N SER A 330 -42.60 -48.75 -55.90
CA SER A 330 -41.48 -47.99 -56.42
C SER A 330 -41.43 -46.58 -55.81
N SER A 331 -42.58 -45.90 -55.66
CA SER A 331 -42.69 -44.62 -55.03
C SER A 331 -42.18 -44.60 -53.61
N LYS A 332 -42.40 -45.66 -52.82
CA LYS A 332 -41.93 -45.76 -51.46
C LYS A 332 -40.41 -45.85 -51.35
N TYR A 333 -39.74 -46.62 -52.17
CA TYR A 333 -38.28 -46.69 -52.23
C TYR A 333 -37.66 -45.44 -52.84
N SER A 334 -38.33 -44.83 -53.79
CA SER A 334 -37.95 -43.57 -54.38
C SER A 334 -37.96 -42.42 -53.35
N GLU A 335 -39.06 -42.36 -52.54
CA GLU A 335 -39.14 -41.37 -51.45
C GLU A 335 -37.98 -41.57 -50.43
N GLN A 336 -37.69 -42.80 -50.05
CA GLN A 336 -36.58 -43.09 -49.11
C GLN A 336 -35.23 -42.78 -49.75
N ALA A 337 -35.00 -43.13 -51.00
CA ALA A 337 -33.80 -42.82 -51.75
C ALA A 337 -33.61 -41.29 -51.89
N PHE A 338 -34.69 -40.58 -52.09
CA PHE A 338 -34.72 -39.12 -52.17
C PHE A 338 -34.29 -38.46 -50.86
N LEU A 339 -34.89 -38.90 -49.73
CA LEU A 339 -34.52 -38.38 -48.42
C LEU A 339 -33.01 -38.60 -48.13
N ALA A 340 -32.52 -39.80 -48.48
CA ALA A 340 -31.08 -40.12 -48.32
C ALA A 340 -30.18 -39.24 -49.24
N ASN A 341 -30.63 -38.99 -50.49
CA ASN A 341 -29.89 -38.14 -51.44
C ASN A 341 -29.92 -36.67 -51.01
N ASN A 342 -31.01 -36.18 -50.44
CA ASN A 342 -31.13 -34.82 -49.88
C ASN A 342 -30.15 -34.63 -48.70
N GLN A 343 -30.17 -35.55 -47.76
CA GLN A 343 -29.22 -35.54 -46.64
C GLN A 343 -27.77 -35.60 -47.13
N LEU A 344 -27.50 -36.45 -48.17
CA LEU A 344 -26.21 -36.52 -48.83
C LEU A 344 -25.76 -35.20 -49.47
N ALA A 345 -26.70 -34.51 -50.15
CA ALA A 345 -26.40 -33.21 -50.75
C ALA A 345 -26.07 -32.15 -49.70
N VAL A 346 -26.83 -32.12 -48.62
CA VAL A 346 -26.56 -31.22 -47.45
C VAL A 346 -25.22 -31.54 -46.82
N ALA A 347 -24.94 -32.83 -46.56
CA ALA A 347 -23.67 -33.28 -45.98
C ALA A 347 -22.47 -32.93 -46.89
N ARG A 348 -22.59 -33.04 -48.20
CA ARG A 348 -21.55 -32.64 -49.18
C ARG A 348 -21.29 -31.14 -49.16
N PHE A 349 -22.32 -30.35 -49.05
CA PHE A 349 -22.18 -28.91 -48.96
C PHE A 349 -21.43 -28.49 -47.67
N ILE A 350 -21.78 -29.08 -46.51
CA ILE A 350 -21.06 -28.82 -45.26
C ILE A 350 -19.60 -29.26 -45.39
N ARG A 351 -19.34 -30.34 -46.04
CA ARG A 351 -17.98 -30.82 -46.36
C ARG A 351 -17.21 -29.75 -47.18
N GLU A 352 -17.80 -29.23 -48.24
CA GLU A 352 -17.21 -28.22 -49.13
C GLU A 352 -16.90 -26.93 -48.28
N TYR A 353 -17.83 -26.50 -47.44
CA TYR A 353 -17.64 -25.36 -46.54
C TYR A 353 -16.50 -25.63 -45.54
N LEU A 354 -16.35 -26.85 -45.03
CA LEU A 354 -15.28 -27.22 -44.13
C LEU A 354 -13.92 -27.36 -44.82
N VAL A 355 -13.84 -27.65 -46.08
CA VAL A 355 -12.57 -27.80 -46.83
C VAL A 355 -12.06 -26.43 -47.31
N ASP A 356 -12.89 -25.44 -47.45
CA ASP A 356 -12.51 -24.09 -47.88
C ASP A 356 -11.69 -23.37 -46.80
N ASN A 357 -10.38 -23.24 -47.05
CA ASN A 357 -9.43 -22.58 -46.13
C ASN A 357 -9.66 -21.07 -46.03
N THR A 358 -10.34 -20.44 -46.96
CA THR A 358 -10.66 -19.00 -46.90
C THR A 358 -11.69 -18.74 -45.80
N ARG A 359 -12.48 -19.73 -45.44
CA ARG A 359 -13.55 -19.71 -44.43
C ARG A 359 -13.15 -20.37 -43.11
N GLN A 360 -11.85 -20.37 -42.79
CA GLN A 360 -11.35 -21.10 -41.61
C GLN A 360 -11.94 -20.57 -40.29
N TYR A 361 -12.32 -19.32 -40.22
CA TYR A 361 -12.86 -18.70 -39.06
C TYR A 361 -14.30 -18.18 -39.22
N ASP A 362 -15.02 -18.72 -40.24
CA ASP A 362 -16.44 -18.48 -40.39
C ASP A 362 -17.26 -19.46 -39.55
N LEU A 363 -18.42 -18.93 -39.08
CA LEU A 363 -19.40 -19.77 -38.36
C LEU A 363 -19.98 -20.82 -39.33
N LEU A 364 -20.02 -22.06 -38.87
CA LEU A 364 -20.66 -23.14 -39.62
C LEU A 364 -22.18 -23.07 -39.51
N PRO A 365 -22.94 -23.39 -40.58
CA PRO A 365 -24.39 -23.43 -40.50
C PRO A 365 -24.85 -24.44 -39.45
N SER A 366 -25.60 -24.03 -38.46
CA SER A 366 -26.21 -24.90 -37.43
C SER A 366 -27.65 -25.24 -37.82
N ASN A 367 -28.14 -26.40 -37.43
CA ASN A 367 -29.48 -26.90 -37.83
C ASN A 367 -29.68 -27.03 -39.36
N SER A 368 -28.62 -27.44 -40.04
CA SER A 368 -28.54 -27.46 -41.50
C SER A 368 -29.36 -28.61 -42.15
N GLY A 369 -29.90 -29.53 -41.34
CA GLY A 369 -30.67 -30.68 -41.81
C GLY A 369 -29.80 -31.81 -42.37
N VAL A 370 -28.53 -31.95 -41.88
CA VAL A 370 -27.62 -33.07 -42.22
C VAL A 370 -28.24 -34.42 -41.87
N GLY A 371 -29.23 -34.45 -40.97
CA GLY A 371 -29.85 -35.71 -40.50
C GLY A 371 -29.01 -36.50 -39.50
N SER A 372 -27.93 -35.90 -38.95
CA SER A 372 -27.10 -36.48 -37.90
C SER A 372 -26.98 -35.50 -36.74
N GLN A 373 -27.66 -35.83 -35.64
CA GLN A 373 -27.66 -35.01 -34.44
C GLN A 373 -26.22 -34.81 -33.89
N ALA A 374 -25.39 -35.85 -33.98
CA ALA A 374 -24.00 -35.77 -33.52
C ALA A 374 -23.16 -34.76 -34.30
N ILE A 375 -23.39 -34.60 -35.62
CA ILE A 375 -22.72 -33.61 -36.46
C ILE A 375 -23.24 -32.19 -36.10
N GLU A 376 -24.53 -32.03 -35.91
CA GLU A 376 -25.15 -30.72 -35.52
C GLU A 376 -24.61 -30.26 -34.15
N GLU A 377 -24.46 -31.15 -33.16
CA GLU A 377 -23.85 -30.88 -31.87
C GLU A 377 -22.38 -30.46 -31.99
N GLN A 378 -21.59 -31.19 -32.82
CA GLN A 378 -20.19 -30.82 -33.07
C GLN A 378 -20.05 -29.46 -33.75
N ILE A 379 -20.96 -29.14 -34.69
CA ILE A 379 -21.01 -27.82 -35.35
C ILE A 379 -21.36 -26.71 -34.33
N ALA A 380 -22.34 -26.95 -33.44
CA ALA A 380 -22.72 -25.99 -32.42
C ALA A 380 -21.55 -25.70 -31.44
N GLU A 381 -20.84 -26.77 -31.03
CA GLU A 381 -19.67 -26.62 -30.16
C GLU A 381 -18.51 -25.89 -30.84
N TYR A 382 -18.23 -26.20 -32.11
CA TYR A 382 -17.26 -25.47 -32.93
C TYR A 382 -17.60 -23.97 -33.03
N ASN A 383 -18.85 -23.63 -33.33
CA ASN A 383 -19.32 -22.27 -33.44
C ASN A 383 -19.16 -21.51 -32.10
N LYS A 384 -19.47 -22.16 -30.98
CA LYS A 384 -19.27 -21.63 -29.63
C LYS A 384 -17.79 -21.29 -29.38
N LYS A 385 -16.91 -22.22 -29.70
CA LYS A 385 -15.44 -22.03 -29.56
C LYS A 385 -14.90 -20.94 -30.50
N LEU A 386 -15.46 -20.84 -31.67
CA LEU A 386 -15.09 -19.79 -32.63
C LEU A 386 -15.51 -18.40 -32.13
N LEU A 387 -16.69 -18.26 -31.54
CA LEU A 387 -17.14 -17.02 -30.92
C LEU A 387 -16.25 -16.62 -29.73
N GLU A 388 -15.83 -17.62 -28.91
CA GLU A 388 -14.84 -17.40 -27.83
C GLU A 388 -13.51 -16.87 -28.38
N ARG A 389 -13.01 -17.46 -29.47
CA ARG A 389 -11.83 -16.95 -30.18
C ARG A 389 -12.00 -15.50 -30.62
N GLN A 390 -13.12 -15.18 -31.27
CA GLN A 390 -13.38 -13.82 -31.76
C GLN A 390 -13.37 -12.80 -30.61
N ARG A 391 -13.94 -13.13 -29.45
CA ARG A 391 -13.89 -12.29 -28.24
C ARG A 391 -12.47 -12.10 -27.72
N LEU A 392 -11.66 -13.16 -27.69
CA LEU A 392 -10.28 -13.07 -27.25
C LEU A 392 -9.40 -12.27 -28.21
N VAL A 393 -9.55 -12.44 -29.50
CA VAL A 393 -8.80 -11.68 -30.52
C VAL A 393 -9.19 -10.20 -30.49
N ALA A 394 -10.46 -9.88 -30.25
CA ALA A 394 -10.91 -8.51 -30.07
C ALA A 394 -10.24 -7.80 -28.88
N ASN A 395 -9.83 -8.56 -27.85
CA ASN A 395 -9.26 -8.03 -26.61
C ASN A 395 -7.74 -8.20 -26.51
N SER A 396 -7.11 -8.93 -27.44
CA SER A 396 -5.68 -9.21 -27.42
C SER A 396 -5.12 -9.43 -28.83
N SER A 397 -3.79 -9.45 -28.94
CA SER A 397 -3.12 -9.77 -30.23
C SER A 397 -3.29 -11.25 -30.58
N ASP A 398 -3.32 -11.59 -31.89
CA ASP A 398 -3.28 -12.96 -32.39
C ASP A 398 -2.08 -13.79 -31.87
N SER A 399 -1.05 -13.12 -31.37
CA SER A 399 0.15 -13.72 -30.75
C SER A 399 -0.06 -14.20 -29.31
N ASN A 400 -1.23 -13.99 -28.71
CA ASN A 400 -1.52 -14.42 -27.35
C ASN A 400 -1.53 -15.97 -27.26
N PRO A 401 -0.80 -16.59 -26.32
CA PRO A 401 -0.78 -18.06 -26.14
C PRO A 401 -2.18 -18.69 -26.05
N LEU A 402 -3.14 -18.01 -25.40
CA LEU A 402 -4.53 -18.47 -25.29
C LEU A 402 -5.24 -18.51 -26.64
N VAL A 403 -5.02 -17.50 -27.50
CA VAL A 403 -5.57 -17.48 -28.86
C VAL A 403 -4.96 -18.59 -29.72
N SER A 404 -3.66 -18.82 -29.56
CA SER A 404 -2.97 -19.94 -30.23
C SER A 404 -3.52 -21.30 -29.81
N ASP A 405 -3.82 -21.48 -28.53
CA ASP A 405 -4.41 -22.72 -28.02
C ASP A 405 -5.80 -22.97 -28.57
N ILE A 406 -6.67 -21.94 -28.56
CA ILE A 406 -8.01 -22.05 -29.17
C ILE A 406 -7.94 -22.28 -30.68
N ASN A 407 -6.99 -21.68 -31.39
CA ASN A 407 -6.78 -21.95 -32.81
C ASN A 407 -6.42 -23.41 -33.06
N ASN A 408 -5.63 -24.01 -32.19
CA ASN A 408 -5.30 -25.44 -32.25
C ASN A 408 -6.53 -26.32 -31.99
N GLN A 409 -7.35 -25.99 -30.96
CA GLN A 409 -8.60 -26.65 -30.64
C GLN A 409 -9.57 -26.57 -31.82
N LEU A 410 -9.79 -25.40 -32.40
CA LEU A 410 -10.66 -25.19 -33.55
C LEU A 410 -10.19 -26.03 -34.76
N ARG A 411 -8.88 -26.09 -35.01
CA ARG A 411 -8.36 -26.93 -36.11
C ARG A 411 -8.62 -28.43 -35.87
N MET A 412 -8.46 -28.89 -34.64
CA MET A 412 -8.76 -30.30 -34.28
C MET A 412 -10.27 -30.57 -34.41
N MET A 413 -11.13 -29.69 -33.88
CA MET A 413 -12.58 -29.82 -34.00
C MET A 413 -13.01 -29.85 -35.47
N ARG A 414 -12.53 -28.90 -36.31
CA ARG A 414 -12.83 -28.84 -37.74
C ARG A 414 -12.42 -30.13 -38.45
N SER A 415 -11.26 -30.67 -38.13
CA SER A 415 -10.81 -31.96 -38.69
C SER A 415 -11.66 -33.16 -38.23
N THR A 416 -12.19 -33.10 -37.02
CA THR A 416 -13.08 -34.14 -36.45
C THR A 416 -14.46 -34.03 -37.10
N ILE A 417 -15.03 -32.84 -37.23
CA ILE A 417 -16.29 -32.62 -37.93
C ILE A 417 -16.16 -33.10 -39.39
N LEU A 418 -15.07 -32.74 -40.07
CA LEU A 418 -14.84 -33.15 -41.45
C LEU A 418 -14.85 -34.68 -41.57
N ARG A 419 -14.17 -35.39 -40.67
CA ARG A 419 -14.18 -36.87 -40.65
C ARG A 419 -15.56 -37.45 -40.36
N SER A 420 -16.31 -36.87 -39.42
CA SER A 420 -17.67 -37.27 -39.10
C SER A 420 -18.62 -37.04 -40.29
N VAL A 421 -18.50 -35.93 -41.01
CA VAL A 421 -19.23 -35.64 -42.22
C VAL A 421 -18.86 -36.58 -43.35
N ASP A 422 -17.55 -36.89 -43.57
CA ASP A 422 -17.09 -37.83 -44.56
C ASP A 422 -17.61 -39.29 -44.31
N ASN A 423 -17.63 -39.71 -43.06
CA ASN A 423 -18.22 -40.99 -42.67
C ASN A 423 -19.75 -40.99 -42.89
N HIS A 424 -20.43 -39.89 -42.57
CA HIS A 424 -21.87 -39.77 -42.76
C HIS A 424 -22.23 -39.75 -44.26
N ILE A 425 -21.47 -39.03 -45.12
CA ILE A 425 -21.56 -39.03 -46.55
C ILE A 425 -21.40 -40.47 -47.08
N SER A 426 -20.41 -41.23 -46.58
CA SER A 426 -20.20 -42.59 -47.00
C SER A 426 -21.38 -43.50 -46.64
N ALA A 427 -21.92 -43.38 -45.42
CA ALA A 427 -23.10 -44.12 -44.96
C ALA A 427 -24.35 -43.81 -45.82
N LEU A 428 -24.63 -42.50 -46.02
CA LEU A 428 -25.75 -42.04 -46.81
C LEU A 428 -25.61 -42.46 -48.27
N LYS A 429 -24.39 -42.44 -48.83
CA LYS A 429 -24.13 -42.96 -50.20
C LYS A 429 -24.44 -44.43 -50.30
N ILE A 430 -23.96 -45.27 -49.36
CA ILE A 430 -24.28 -46.70 -49.33
C ILE A 430 -25.79 -46.92 -49.21
N GLN A 431 -26.48 -46.14 -48.40
CA GLN A 431 -27.93 -46.19 -48.22
C GLN A 431 -28.68 -45.80 -49.50
N ALA A 432 -28.29 -44.70 -50.11
CA ALA A 432 -28.87 -44.24 -51.39
C ALA A 432 -28.62 -45.24 -52.51
N ASP A 433 -27.39 -45.79 -52.62
CA ASP A 433 -27.04 -46.80 -53.65
C ASP A 433 -27.86 -48.08 -53.41
N ARG A 434 -28.10 -48.55 -52.17
CA ARG A 434 -28.93 -49.71 -51.84
C ARG A 434 -30.40 -49.47 -52.25
N LEU A 435 -30.95 -48.35 -51.89
CA LEU A 435 -32.33 -47.95 -52.17
C LEU A 435 -32.52 -47.80 -53.69
N SER A 436 -31.57 -47.20 -54.40
CA SER A 436 -31.55 -47.10 -55.82
C SER A 436 -31.42 -48.51 -56.52
N ALA A 437 -30.62 -49.42 -55.95
CA ALA A 437 -30.54 -50.77 -56.44
C ALA A 437 -31.87 -51.54 -56.28
N GLN A 438 -32.58 -51.39 -55.14
CA GLN A 438 -33.90 -51.92 -54.92
C GLN A 438 -34.96 -51.34 -55.85
N GLU A 439 -34.92 -50.06 -56.04
CA GLU A 439 -35.74 -49.34 -56.97
C GLU A 439 -35.52 -49.85 -58.44
N ASN A 440 -34.27 -49.91 -58.88
CA ASN A 440 -33.90 -50.43 -60.16
C ASN A 440 -34.32 -51.97 -60.37
N ALA A 441 -34.30 -52.76 -59.29
CA ALA A 441 -34.80 -54.15 -59.36
C ALA A 441 -36.35 -54.18 -59.58
N ILE A 442 -37.09 -53.29 -59.00
CA ILE A 442 -38.53 -53.13 -59.21
C ILE A 442 -38.78 -52.60 -60.66
N GLU A 443 -38.03 -51.55 -61.05
CA GLU A 443 -38.09 -50.99 -62.39
C GLU A 443 -37.77 -51.97 -63.51
N ASN A 444 -36.81 -52.86 -63.35
CA ASN A 444 -36.52 -53.91 -64.27
C ASN A 444 -37.70 -54.96 -64.43
N ARG A 445 -38.54 -55.05 -63.37
CA ARG A 445 -39.81 -55.80 -63.44
C ARG A 445 -40.91 -55.06 -64.25
N ILE A 446 -40.82 -53.75 -64.35
CA ILE A 446 -41.72 -52.87 -65.17
C ILE A 446 -41.21 -52.78 -66.59
N SER A 447 -39.95 -53.03 -66.92
CA SER A 447 -39.27 -52.73 -68.19
C SER A 447 -39.71 -53.57 -69.39
N ALA A 448 -40.83 -54.31 -69.28
CA ALA A 448 -41.46 -54.95 -70.47
C ALA A 448 -42.33 -54.00 -71.32
N GLY A 449 -42.41 -52.67 -70.95
CA GLY A 449 -43.17 -51.59 -71.56
C GLY A 449 -42.31 -50.63 -72.43
N PRO A 450 -42.92 -49.86 -73.31
CA PRO A 450 -42.14 -49.02 -74.25
C PRO A 450 -41.25 -47.97 -73.59
N GLY A 451 -39.99 -47.81 -74.07
CA GLY A 451 -38.91 -46.99 -73.52
C GLY A 451 -39.26 -45.43 -73.22
N LYS A 452 -40.23 -44.89 -73.88
CA LYS A 452 -40.70 -43.58 -73.67
C LYS A 452 -41.42 -43.29 -72.36
N ALA A 453 -42.14 -44.32 -71.82
CA ALA A 453 -42.78 -44.24 -70.49
C ALA A 453 -41.75 -44.29 -69.36
N LYS A 454 -40.66 -45.00 -69.53
CA LYS A 454 -39.54 -45.05 -68.57
C LYS A 454 -38.85 -43.66 -68.47
N GLU A 455 -38.61 -43.02 -69.61
CA GLU A 455 -37.92 -41.72 -69.66
C GLU A 455 -38.78 -40.62 -69.04
N LEU A 456 -40.10 -40.57 -69.29
CA LEU A 456 -41.04 -39.64 -68.62
C LEU A 456 -41.06 -39.85 -67.08
N LEU A 457 -41.17 -41.12 -66.65
CA LEU A 457 -41.19 -41.47 -65.24
C LEU A 457 -39.90 -41.01 -64.52
N THR A 458 -38.75 -41.08 -65.20
CA THR A 458 -37.47 -40.63 -64.68
C THR A 458 -37.43 -39.11 -64.47
N ILE A 459 -37.98 -38.35 -65.47
CA ILE A 459 -38.04 -36.89 -65.37
C ILE A 459 -39.08 -36.45 -64.31
N GLU A 460 -40.27 -37.06 -64.27
CA GLU A 460 -41.27 -36.80 -63.22
C GLU A 460 -40.80 -37.13 -61.82
N ARG A 461 -39.99 -38.19 -61.70
CA ARG A 461 -39.30 -38.51 -60.44
C ARG A 461 -38.32 -37.39 -60.03
N GLN A 462 -37.49 -36.91 -60.98
CA GLN A 462 -36.57 -35.79 -60.68
C GLN A 462 -37.32 -34.54 -60.27
N GLN A 463 -38.46 -34.23 -60.89
CA GLN A 463 -39.33 -33.15 -60.50
C GLN A 463 -39.81 -33.30 -59.04
N LYS A 464 -40.40 -34.44 -58.74
CA LYS A 464 -40.92 -34.73 -57.38
C LYS A 464 -39.82 -34.62 -56.33
N ILE A 465 -38.62 -35.15 -56.60
CA ILE A 465 -37.47 -35.07 -55.71
C ILE A 465 -37.08 -33.60 -55.46
N LYS A 466 -37.06 -32.76 -56.51
CA LYS A 466 -36.69 -31.34 -56.35
C LYS A 466 -37.80 -30.53 -55.65
N GLU A 467 -39.06 -30.86 -55.88
CA GLU A 467 -40.24 -30.27 -55.22
C GLU A 467 -40.23 -30.56 -53.72
N GLU A 468 -40.00 -31.82 -53.31
CA GLU A 468 -39.93 -32.20 -51.93
C GLU A 468 -38.69 -31.63 -51.21
N LEU A 469 -37.57 -31.47 -51.88
CA LEU A 469 -36.38 -30.79 -51.37
C LEU A 469 -36.65 -29.26 -51.20
N TYR A 470 -37.36 -28.64 -52.11
CA TYR A 470 -37.78 -27.26 -52.02
C TYR A 470 -38.66 -27.01 -50.78
N LEU A 471 -39.67 -27.85 -50.58
CA LEU A 471 -40.55 -27.81 -49.42
C LEU A 471 -39.79 -28.08 -48.10
N TYR A 472 -38.85 -29.03 -48.09
CA TYR A 472 -38.00 -29.29 -46.95
C TYR A 472 -37.13 -28.06 -46.58
N LEU A 473 -36.52 -27.45 -47.58
CA LEU A 473 -35.71 -26.24 -47.34
C LEU A 473 -36.57 -25.08 -46.86
N LEU A 474 -37.79 -24.89 -47.39
CA LEU A 474 -38.76 -23.91 -46.86
C LEU A 474 -39.09 -24.17 -45.38
N GLN A 475 -39.35 -25.42 -45.02
CA GLN A 475 -39.56 -25.79 -43.60
C GLN A 475 -38.34 -25.40 -42.75
N LYS A 476 -37.15 -25.74 -43.25
CA LYS A 476 -35.91 -25.37 -42.54
C LYS A 476 -35.68 -23.87 -42.42
N ARG A 477 -36.10 -23.07 -43.41
CA ARG A 477 -36.07 -21.64 -43.34
C ARG A 477 -37.00 -21.11 -42.24
N GLU A 478 -38.25 -21.61 -42.16
CA GLU A 478 -39.18 -21.24 -41.10
C GLU A 478 -38.69 -21.64 -39.71
N GLU A 479 -38.11 -22.86 -39.54
CA GLU A 479 -37.50 -23.27 -38.31
C GLU A 479 -36.35 -22.36 -37.88
N ASN A 480 -35.50 -21.91 -38.81
CA ASN A 480 -34.39 -21.00 -38.56
C ASN A 480 -34.86 -19.57 -38.22
N GLU A 481 -35.93 -19.06 -38.88
CA GLU A 481 -36.54 -17.77 -38.54
C GLU A 481 -37.22 -17.80 -37.15
N LEU A 482 -37.82 -18.93 -36.75
CA LEU A 482 -38.35 -19.14 -35.40
C LEU A 482 -37.20 -19.10 -34.37
N GLN A 483 -36.06 -19.76 -34.65
CA GLN A 483 -34.91 -19.72 -33.77
C GLN A 483 -34.36 -18.30 -33.60
N ALA A 484 -34.28 -17.52 -34.70
CA ALA A 484 -33.86 -16.13 -34.66
C ALA A 484 -34.76 -15.26 -33.77
N SER A 485 -36.09 -15.53 -33.81
CA SER A 485 -37.07 -14.76 -33.02
C SER A 485 -37.09 -15.11 -31.52
N ILE A 486 -36.53 -16.26 -31.12
CA ILE A 486 -36.56 -16.78 -29.72
C ILE A 486 -35.27 -16.46 -28.99
N VAL A 487 -34.32 -15.72 -29.57
CA VAL A 487 -33.06 -15.39 -28.88
C VAL A 487 -33.35 -14.59 -27.61
N VAL A 488 -33.06 -15.18 -26.48
CA VAL A 488 -33.27 -14.64 -25.12
C VAL A 488 -31.91 -14.24 -24.54
N ASN A 489 -31.92 -13.19 -23.70
CA ASN A 489 -30.75 -12.77 -22.97
C ASN A 489 -30.08 -13.95 -22.23
N ASN A 490 -28.76 -14.05 -22.33
CA ASN A 490 -27.98 -15.05 -21.59
C ASN A 490 -27.95 -14.78 -20.08
N THR A 491 -28.32 -13.58 -19.66
CA THR A 491 -28.30 -13.21 -18.26
C THR A 491 -29.72 -13.02 -17.69
N ARG A 492 -29.89 -13.45 -16.42
CA ARG A 492 -31.05 -13.11 -15.60
C ARG A 492 -30.60 -12.21 -14.47
N LEU A 493 -31.11 -10.99 -14.43
CA LEU A 493 -30.86 -10.05 -13.36
C LEU A 493 -31.44 -10.56 -12.03
N LEU A 494 -30.58 -10.80 -11.04
CA LEU A 494 -30.98 -11.21 -9.68
C LEU A 494 -31.09 -10.00 -8.75
N LYS A 495 -30.09 -9.10 -8.82
CA LYS A 495 -30.05 -7.87 -8.04
C LYS A 495 -29.68 -6.73 -8.97
N PRO A 496 -30.54 -5.70 -9.12
CA PRO A 496 -30.20 -4.52 -9.90
C PRO A 496 -29.01 -3.76 -9.27
N ALA A 497 -28.38 -2.87 -10.05
CA ALA A 497 -27.30 -2.06 -9.55
C ALA A 497 -27.77 -1.16 -8.39
N THR A 498 -27.43 -1.53 -7.19
CA THR A 498 -27.82 -0.85 -5.94
C THR A 498 -26.65 -0.82 -4.96
N GLY A 499 -26.73 0.04 -3.95
CA GLY A 499 -25.73 0.10 -2.89
C GLY A 499 -26.10 1.13 -1.84
N ASP A 500 -25.31 1.20 -0.77
CA ASP A 500 -25.53 2.15 0.30
C ASP A 500 -25.08 3.55 -0.11
N SER A 501 -25.79 4.58 0.37
CA SER A 501 -25.38 5.99 0.19
C SER A 501 -24.20 6.39 1.08
N VAL A 502 -23.60 5.43 1.82
CA VAL A 502 -22.41 5.66 2.63
C VAL A 502 -21.16 5.46 1.76
N PRO A 503 -20.26 6.45 1.67
CA PRO A 503 -19.04 6.30 0.88
C PRO A 503 -18.11 5.24 1.46
N VAL A 504 -17.55 4.40 0.58
CA VAL A 504 -16.59 3.32 0.94
C VAL A 504 -15.21 3.89 1.25
N SER A 505 -14.90 5.05 0.66
CA SER A 505 -13.66 5.80 0.85
C SER A 505 -13.94 7.31 0.87
N PRO A 506 -13.21 8.11 1.67
CA PRO A 506 -12.20 7.70 2.65
C PRO A 506 -12.82 7.14 3.94
N LYS A 507 -12.22 6.09 4.48
CA LYS A 507 -12.60 5.53 5.79
C LYS A 507 -12.07 6.45 6.89
N LYS A 508 -12.89 7.44 7.30
CA LYS A 508 -12.53 8.48 8.28
C LYS A 508 -11.92 7.91 9.57
N GLY A 509 -12.46 6.79 10.08
CA GLY A 509 -11.94 6.12 11.27
C GLY A 509 -10.49 5.65 11.11
N ILE A 510 -10.12 5.08 9.96
CA ILE A 510 -8.76 4.61 9.69
C ILE A 510 -7.79 5.81 9.57
N ILE A 511 -8.21 6.88 8.90
CA ILE A 511 -7.39 8.10 8.76
C ILE A 511 -7.13 8.73 10.12
N LEU A 512 -8.15 8.84 10.98
CA LEU A 512 -8.00 9.40 12.32
C LEU A 512 -7.16 8.50 13.23
N ALA A 513 -7.32 7.17 13.13
CA ALA A 513 -6.47 6.22 13.86
C ALA A 513 -5.00 6.33 13.42
N ALA A 514 -4.74 6.40 12.11
CA ALA A 514 -3.39 6.60 11.58
C ALA A 514 -2.79 7.95 12.01
N ALA A 515 -3.59 9.03 11.97
CA ALA A 515 -3.18 10.36 12.42
C ALA A 515 -2.86 10.37 13.93
N PHE A 516 -3.64 9.67 14.75
CA PHE A 516 -3.39 9.52 16.18
C PHE A 516 -2.09 8.76 16.46
N ILE A 517 -1.87 7.63 15.76
CA ILE A 517 -0.63 6.84 15.87
C ILE A 517 0.59 7.68 15.47
N LEU A 518 0.50 8.42 14.36
CA LEU A 518 1.56 9.34 13.93
C LEU A 518 1.81 10.46 14.95
N GLY A 519 0.75 11.00 15.55
CA GLY A 519 0.83 12.00 16.60
C GLY A 519 1.58 11.51 17.86
N LEU A 520 1.52 10.21 18.15
CA LEU A 520 2.31 9.55 19.19
C LEU A 520 3.73 9.22 18.72
N ALA A 521 3.90 8.72 17.50
CA ALA A 521 5.19 8.25 16.99
C ALA A 521 6.21 9.39 16.79
N ILE A 522 5.76 10.59 16.36
CA ILE A 522 6.64 11.75 16.11
C ILE A 522 7.38 12.18 17.39
N PRO A 523 6.71 12.43 18.54
CA PRO A 523 7.41 12.76 19.78
C PRO A 523 8.37 11.66 20.24
N TYR A 524 7.96 10.39 20.16
CA TYR A 524 8.84 9.26 20.53
C TYR A 524 10.07 9.21 19.62
N GLY A 525 9.89 9.33 18.31
CA GLY A 525 11.00 9.36 17.34
C GLY A 525 11.98 10.51 17.62
N TYR A 526 11.46 11.70 17.89
CA TYR A 526 12.28 12.86 18.27
C TYR A 526 13.07 12.60 19.57
N MET A 527 12.44 12.07 20.61
CA MET A 527 13.07 11.78 21.87
C MET A 527 14.12 10.67 21.75
N PHE A 528 13.82 9.63 20.98
CA PHE A 528 14.77 8.57 20.67
C PHE A 528 16.01 9.10 19.94
N ALA A 529 15.80 9.87 18.88
CA ALA A 529 16.88 10.49 18.13
C ALA A 529 17.71 11.44 19.00
N SER A 530 17.05 12.26 19.82
CA SER A 530 17.71 13.18 20.76
C SER A 530 18.54 12.45 21.81
N ASN A 531 18.06 11.29 22.31
CA ASN A 531 18.79 10.48 23.28
C ASN A 531 19.97 9.75 22.62
N MET A 532 19.77 9.22 21.43
CA MET A 532 20.82 8.55 20.66
C MET A 532 21.96 9.49 20.26
N LEU A 533 21.64 10.73 19.92
CA LEU A 533 22.63 11.74 19.55
C LEU A 533 23.36 12.37 20.76
N ASN A 534 22.92 12.10 21.99
CA ASN A 534 23.51 12.65 23.19
C ASN A 534 24.59 11.74 23.76
N THR A 535 25.83 12.12 23.54
CA THR A 535 27.04 11.40 23.98
C THR A 535 27.48 11.75 25.40
N LYS A 536 26.77 12.68 26.10
CA LYS A 536 27.20 13.16 27.43
C LYS A 536 26.81 12.21 28.55
N VAL A 537 27.70 12.12 29.55
CA VAL A 537 27.43 11.42 30.85
C VAL A 537 26.32 12.14 31.58
N ARG A 538 25.29 11.44 32.07
CA ARG A 538 24.14 12.03 32.77
C ARG A 538 23.85 11.42 34.13
N SER A 539 24.13 10.15 34.28
CA SER A 539 23.75 9.38 35.43
C SER A 539 24.86 8.43 35.86
N ARG A 540 24.70 7.83 37.06
CA ARG A 540 25.60 6.83 37.56
C ARG A 540 25.68 5.59 36.65
N LYS A 541 24.60 5.27 35.94
CA LYS A 541 24.60 4.15 34.96
C LYS A 541 25.64 4.33 33.86
N ASP A 542 25.94 5.55 33.50
CA ASP A 542 26.93 5.85 32.46
C ASP A 542 28.37 5.55 32.96
N LEU A 543 28.57 5.36 34.27
CA LEU A 543 29.83 5.02 34.91
C LEU A 543 29.95 3.52 35.22
N GLU A 544 28.90 2.72 34.93
CA GLU A 544 28.94 1.26 35.11
C GLU A 544 29.98 0.66 34.15
N GLY A 545 30.86 -0.15 34.66
CA GLY A 545 31.97 -0.75 33.89
C GLY A 545 33.31 -0.02 34.02
N MET A 546 33.37 1.15 34.70
CA MET A 546 34.65 1.78 35.06
C MET A 546 35.37 1.02 36.19
N GLU A 547 36.68 0.95 36.09
CA GLU A 547 37.53 0.33 37.11
C GLU A 547 37.78 1.26 38.28
N VAL A 548 37.73 2.56 38.09
CA VAL A 548 37.91 3.56 39.14
C VAL A 548 36.74 3.50 40.14
N PRO A 549 37.00 3.41 41.48
CA PRO A 549 35.95 3.36 42.48
C PRO A 549 35.07 4.61 42.47
N VAL A 550 33.76 4.44 42.33
CA VAL A 550 32.81 5.55 42.31
C VAL A 550 32.41 5.90 43.74
N LEU A 551 32.84 7.09 44.21
CA LEU A 551 32.55 7.62 45.53
C LEU A 551 31.08 7.90 45.77
N GLY A 552 30.39 8.38 44.75
CA GLY A 552 28.98 8.73 44.74
C GLY A 552 28.58 9.68 43.61
N ASP A 553 27.32 10.06 43.59
CA ASP A 553 26.81 11.09 42.70
C ASP A 553 26.07 12.19 43.50
N VAL A 554 26.25 13.42 43.06
CA VAL A 554 25.62 14.60 43.63
C VAL A 554 24.68 15.20 42.59
N PRO A 555 23.37 15.32 42.85
CA PRO A 555 22.42 15.90 41.92
C PRO A 555 22.64 17.39 41.71
N LEU A 556 22.09 17.92 40.62
CA LEU A 556 22.17 19.34 40.27
C LEU A 556 21.44 20.16 41.35
N ALA A 557 22.07 21.22 41.88
CA ALA A 557 21.46 22.10 42.88
C ALA A 557 20.19 22.82 42.28
N ASP A 558 19.14 22.93 43.13
CA ASP A 558 17.81 23.44 42.74
C ASP A 558 17.80 24.87 42.12
N GLY A 559 18.85 25.65 42.28
CA GLY A 559 19.03 26.95 41.67
C GLY A 559 19.43 26.94 40.20
N ALA A 560 19.89 25.82 39.68
CA ALA A 560 20.39 25.69 38.28
C ALA A 560 19.39 25.05 37.30
N LYS A 561 18.06 25.27 37.51
CA LYS A 561 17.01 24.76 36.65
C LYS A 561 17.24 25.14 35.20
N LYS A 562 17.12 24.13 34.31
CA LYS A 562 17.18 24.21 32.84
C LYS A 562 16.55 25.50 32.30
N LEU A 563 17.35 26.48 31.98
CA LEU A 563 16.95 27.62 31.15
C LEU A 563 16.53 27.01 29.77
N SER A 564 15.25 27.25 29.39
CA SER A 564 14.70 26.92 28.08
C SER A 564 15.65 27.39 26.98
N LEU A 565 15.69 26.66 25.85
CA LEU A 565 16.52 27.01 24.68
C LEU A 565 16.35 28.49 24.29
N MET A 566 15.17 29.06 24.54
CA MET A 566 14.80 30.46 24.25
C MET A 566 15.41 31.45 25.24
N SER A 567 15.66 31.05 26.50
CA SER A 567 16.32 31.87 27.49
C SER A 567 17.86 31.79 27.39
N ARG A 568 18.43 30.73 26.78
CA ARG A 568 19.86 30.67 26.43
C ARG A 568 20.25 31.66 25.33
N LEU A 569 19.33 31.95 24.38
CA LEU A 569 19.54 32.90 23.30
C LEU A 569 19.42 34.37 23.73
N LEU A 570 18.83 34.65 24.90
CA LEU A 570 18.53 36.00 25.38
C LEU A 570 19.34 36.44 26.58
N LYS A 571 20.11 35.59 27.24
CA LYS A 571 20.95 35.95 28.39
C LYS A 571 22.43 36.05 27.98
N LYS A 572 22.91 37.28 28.03
CA LYS A 572 24.32 37.68 27.96
C LYS A 572 25.09 36.98 29.10
N GLU A 573 26.16 36.31 28.76
CA GLU A 573 27.16 35.81 29.72
C GLU A 573 27.70 37.00 30.54
N ASN A 574 27.47 37.00 31.85
CA ASN A 574 28.32 37.61 32.86
C ASN A 574 27.63 37.45 34.22
N GLU A 575 27.95 36.40 34.91
CA GLU A 575 28.03 36.35 36.38
C GLU A 575 28.73 35.01 36.74
N SER A 576 29.99 35.07 37.10
CA SER A 576 30.71 34.03 37.82
C SER A 576 30.06 33.87 39.19
N GLU A 577 29.09 32.97 39.28
CA GLU A 577 28.48 32.63 40.56
C GLU A 577 29.58 32.05 41.48
N THR A 578 29.80 32.74 42.62
CA THR A 578 30.62 32.22 43.73
C THR A 578 30.05 30.87 44.18
N PRO A 579 30.88 29.86 44.43
CA PRO A 579 30.41 28.57 44.91
C PRO A 579 29.59 28.73 46.18
N HIS A 580 28.33 28.23 46.17
CA HIS A 580 27.47 28.29 47.36
C HIS A 580 27.61 27.04 48.21
N ILE A 581 27.61 27.21 49.54
CA ILE A 581 27.48 26.12 50.49
C ILE A 581 26.00 25.76 50.53
N VAL A 582 25.69 24.52 50.17
CA VAL A 582 24.34 23.96 50.11
C VAL A 582 24.10 22.91 51.19
N VAL A 583 25.19 22.46 51.85
CA VAL A 583 25.11 21.48 52.94
C VAL A 583 24.86 22.23 54.23
N GLU A 584 23.71 21.93 54.86
CA GLU A 584 23.27 22.52 56.11
C GLU A 584 22.88 21.45 57.12
N ASP A 585 22.99 21.81 58.40
CA ASP A 585 22.54 20.94 59.47
C ASP A 585 21.00 20.85 59.46
N HIS A 586 20.46 19.64 59.70
CA HIS A 586 19.03 19.33 59.71
C HIS A 586 18.28 19.52 58.40
N ASN A 587 18.91 19.86 57.29
CA ASN A 587 18.28 19.96 55.99
C ASN A 587 18.25 18.54 55.31
N ARG A 588 17.04 18.09 54.90
CA ARG A 588 16.82 16.78 54.26
C ARG A 588 16.57 16.89 52.73
N ASN A 589 17.05 17.94 52.12
CA ASN A 589 16.98 17.98 50.65
C ASN A 589 17.91 16.93 50.01
N VAL A 590 17.65 16.59 48.75
CA VAL A 590 18.33 15.51 48.03
C VAL A 590 19.83 15.74 47.95
N ILE A 591 20.29 16.98 47.84
CA ILE A 591 21.74 17.32 47.82
C ILE A 591 22.40 17.05 49.15
N ASN A 592 21.78 17.41 50.27
CA ASN A 592 22.31 17.12 51.60
C ASN A 592 22.48 15.62 51.85
N GLU A 593 21.44 14.83 51.43
CA GLU A 593 21.53 13.37 51.55
C GLU A 593 22.62 12.79 50.64
N ALA A 594 22.78 13.34 49.40
CA ALA A 594 23.86 12.92 48.51
C ALA A 594 25.24 13.17 49.14
N TYR A 595 25.49 14.35 49.75
CA TYR A 595 26.75 14.60 50.45
C TYR A 595 26.92 13.76 51.69
N ARG A 596 25.86 13.40 52.40
CA ARG A 596 25.92 12.47 53.53
C ARG A 596 26.36 11.06 53.06
N VAL A 597 25.85 10.59 51.90
CA VAL A 597 26.26 9.31 51.32
C VAL A 597 27.72 9.37 50.87
N VAL A 598 28.11 10.43 50.12
CA VAL A 598 29.49 10.65 49.66
C VAL A 598 30.46 10.69 50.85
N ARG A 599 30.12 11.42 51.93
CA ARG A 599 30.88 11.44 53.20
C ARG A 599 31.04 10.04 53.78
N THR A 600 29.93 9.29 53.88
CA THR A 600 29.96 7.94 54.46
C THR A 600 30.85 7.00 53.66
N ASN A 601 30.75 7.04 52.33
CA ASN A 601 31.59 6.26 51.41
C ASN A 601 33.07 6.68 51.54
N LEU A 602 33.33 7.98 51.65
CA LEU A 602 34.69 8.47 51.87
C LEU A 602 35.28 7.99 53.21
N ASP A 603 34.49 8.06 54.30
CA ASP A 603 34.88 7.53 55.60
C ASP A 603 35.20 6.01 55.55
N PHE A 604 34.42 5.21 54.79
CA PHE A 604 34.70 3.81 54.57
C PHE A 604 36.00 3.57 53.81
N MET A 605 36.28 4.38 52.78
CA MET A 605 37.52 4.25 51.98
C MET A 605 38.77 4.67 52.78
N ILE A 606 38.66 5.58 53.75
CA ILE A 606 39.75 6.09 54.56
C ILE A 606 40.07 5.14 55.75
N GLY A 607 39.03 4.54 56.32
CA GLY A 607 39.15 3.72 57.56
C GLY A 607 39.23 4.57 58.81
N THR A 608 39.21 3.92 59.97
CA THR A 608 39.19 4.59 61.29
C THR A 608 40.60 5.02 61.73
N ASN A 609 40.72 6.23 62.25
CA ASN A 609 41.86 6.84 62.90
C ASN A 609 43.07 7.28 62.03
N LYS A 610 42.88 7.71 60.84
CA LYS A 610 43.96 8.36 60.03
C LYS A 610 43.56 9.75 59.62
N SER A 611 44.44 10.74 59.81
CA SER A 611 44.35 12.01 59.16
C SER A 611 44.70 11.84 57.67
N GLU A 612 43.87 12.39 56.76
CA GLU A 612 44.17 12.33 55.30
C GLU A 612 44.12 13.70 54.63
N ALA A 613 45.08 13.89 53.73
CA ALA A 613 45.06 14.99 52.78
C ALA A 613 44.39 14.52 51.50
N ILE A 614 43.29 15.18 51.11
CA ILE A 614 42.38 14.80 50.03
C ILE A 614 42.36 15.88 48.99
N MET A 615 42.86 15.59 47.81
CA MET A 615 42.85 16.49 46.67
C MET A 615 41.58 16.38 45.85
N ALA A 616 40.98 17.49 45.46
CA ALA A 616 39.86 17.53 44.51
C ALA A 616 40.33 18.10 43.17
N THR A 617 40.22 17.28 42.13
CA THR A 617 40.53 17.71 40.76
C THR A 617 39.51 17.20 39.75
N SER A 618 39.66 17.57 38.45
CA SER A 618 38.77 17.13 37.38
C SER A 618 39.46 17.20 36.03
N LEU A 619 38.86 16.59 34.99
CA LEU A 619 39.37 16.67 33.64
C LEU A 619 39.21 18.11 33.10
N TYR A 620 38.04 18.71 33.22
CA TYR A 620 37.72 20.02 32.62
C TYR A 620 37.42 21.10 33.69
N PRO A 621 37.61 22.39 33.33
CA PRO A 621 37.14 23.50 34.18
C PRO A 621 35.59 23.48 34.27
N GLY A 622 35.05 24.05 35.34
CA GLY A 622 33.61 24.07 35.54
C GLY A 622 32.99 22.73 36.01
N SER A 623 33.77 21.73 36.33
CA SER A 623 33.30 20.42 36.89
C SER A 623 32.74 20.52 38.29
N GLY A 624 32.93 21.63 38.98
CA GLY A 624 32.45 21.82 40.35
C GLY A 624 33.43 21.38 41.47
N LYS A 625 34.73 21.44 41.22
CA LYS A 625 35.80 21.07 42.20
C LYS A 625 35.62 21.82 43.49
N THR A 626 35.75 23.13 43.46
CA THR A 626 35.61 24.00 44.62
C THR A 626 34.27 23.82 45.33
N PHE A 627 33.19 23.70 44.58
CA PHE A 627 31.84 23.44 45.08
C PHE A 627 31.78 22.14 45.87
N THR A 628 32.36 21.07 45.30
CA THR A 628 32.41 19.76 45.95
C THR A 628 33.34 19.74 47.17
N SER A 629 34.52 20.34 47.08
CA SER A 629 35.49 20.45 48.22
C SER A 629 34.86 21.12 49.41
N VAL A 630 34.24 22.27 49.21
CA VAL A 630 33.62 23.09 50.26
C VAL A 630 32.43 22.38 50.91
N ASN A 631 31.54 21.79 50.11
CA ASN A 631 30.35 21.13 50.60
C ASN A 631 30.70 19.80 51.32
N LEU A 632 31.71 19.04 50.83
CA LEU A 632 32.18 17.85 51.49
C LEU A 632 32.92 18.18 52.80
N ALA A 633 33.74 19.25 52.80
CA ALA A 633 34.38 19.74 54.01
C ALA A 633 33.31 20.18 55.07
N THR A 634 32.26 20.84 54.65
CA THR A 634 31.11 21.18 55.51
C THR A 634 30.44 19.90 56.04
N ALA A 635 30.20 18.89 55.21
CA ALA A 635 29.60 17.62 55.63
C ALA A 635 30.45 16.83 56.63
N MET A 636 31.78 16.91 56.53
CA MET A 636 32.70 16.35 57.50
C MET A 636 32.71 17.13 58.80
N ALA A 637 32.75 18.46 58.74
CA ALA A 637 32.74 19.32 59.90
C ALA A 637 31.46 19.17 60.74
N LEU A 638 30.31 18.95 60.14
CA LEU A 638 29.04 18.63 60.80
C LEU A 638 29.11 17.32 61.64
N LYS A 639 30.10 16.47 61.42
CA LYS A 639 30.35 15.26 62.17
C LYS A 639 31.37 15.50 63.32
N ASN A 640 31.60 16.76 63.70
CA ASN A 640 32.58 17.16 64.70
C ASN A 640 34.02 16.76 64.34
N LYS A 641 34.37 16.65 63.08
CA LYS A 641 35.75 16.46 62.63
C LYS A 641 36.45 17.78 62.45
N LYS A 642 37.73 17.85 62.76
CA LYS A 642 38.57 19.01 62.49
C LYS A 642 38.95 19.01 61.00
N VAL A 643 38.45 19.96 60.28
CA VAL A 643 38.59 20.05 58.80
C VAL A 643 39.22 21.38 58.44
N ILE A 644 40.15 21.31 57.45
CA ILE A 644 40.70 22.50 56.82
C ILE A 644 40.62 22.37 55.29
N VAL A 645 40.31 23.46 54.57
CA VAL A 645 40.34 23.53 53.12
C VAL A 645 41.46 24.45 52.65
N VAL A 646 42.35 23.96 51.81
CA VAL A 646 43.48 24.67 51.26
C VAL A 646 43.25 24.95 49.78
N ASP A 647 43.31 26.24 49.36
CA ASP A 647 43.13 26.62 47.95
C ASP A 647 44.52 26.56 47.28
N LEU A 648 44.82 25.43 46.58
CA LEU A 648 45.99 25.25 45.72
C LEU A 648 45.71 25.50 44.23
N ASP A 649 44.51 26.02 43.88
CA ASP A 649 44.30 26.65 42.55
C ASP A 649 44.84 28.09 42.57
N ILE A 650 46.19 28.18 42.73
CA ILE A 650 46.92 29.41 42.88
C ILE A 650 46.94 30.29 41.62
N ARG A 651 46.24 29.83 40.55
CA ARG A 651 46.01 30.59 39.30
C ARG A 651 44.69 31.35 39.31
N ASN A 652 43.62 30.72 39.82
CA ASN A 652 42.27 31.30 39.77
C ASN A 652 41.75 31.70 41.15
N GLY A 653 42.18 31.00 42.25
CA GLY A 653 41.77 31.29 43.60
C GLY A 653 40.24 31.26 43.79
N THR A 654 39.55 30.28 43.25
CA THR A 654 38.10 30.22 43.28
C THR A 654 37.57 30.04 44.69
N PHE A 655 38.17 29.23 45.48
CA PHE A 655 37.83 29.06 46.89
C PHE A 655 38.11 30.34 47.71
N SER A 656 39.24 31.01 47.42
CA SER A 656 39.62 32.24 48.08
C SER A 656 38.57 33.35 47.96
N LYS A 657 37.74 33.38 46.95
CA LYS A 657 36.63 34.30 46.78
C LYS A 657 35.53 34.08 47.82
N ILE A 658 35.35 32.85 48.31
CA ILE A 658 34.34 32.54 49.33
C ILE A 658 34.74 33.19 50.67
N VAL A 659 36.03 33.34 50.93
CA VAL A 659 36.58 33.90 52.13
C VAL A 659 37.05 35.33 51.93
N ASN A 660 36.44 36.06 51.00
CA ASN A 660 36.70 37.46 50.65
C ASN A 660 38.10 37.77 50.13
N SER A 661 38.79 36.79 49.51
CA SER A 661 40.10 36.95 48.84
C SER A 661 41.14 37.66 49.68
N PRO A 662 41.55 37.15 50.82
CA PRO A 662 42.59 37.77 51.67
C PRO A 662 43.88 37.94 50.90
N SER A 663 44.65 38.97 51.23
CA SER A 663 45.95 39.27 50.54
C SER A 663 47.04 38.30 50.90
N THR A 664 47.00 37.71 52.10
CA THR A 664 47.97 36.75 52.61
C THR A 664 47.38 35.34 52.51
N GLY A 665 48.15 34.36 52.08
CA GLY A 665 47.70 33.00 51.91
C GLY A 665 48.84 32.05 51.53
N VAL A 666 48.49 30.90 50.91
CA VAL A 666 49.42 29.80 50.61
C VAL A 666 50.61 30.30 49.75
N CYS A 667 50.40 31.22 48.78
CA CYS A 667 51.51 31.70 47.94
C CYS A 667 52.57 32.46 48.78
N ALA A 668 52.17 33.24 49.80
CA ALA A 668 53.10 33.92 50.70
C ALA A 668 53.87 32.95 51.60
N TYR A 669 53.20 31.89 52.06
CA TYR A 669 53.82 30.82 52.83
C TYR A 669 54.85 29.99 51.98
N LEU A 670 54.47 29.56 50.80
CA LEU A 670 55.35 28.81 49.93
C LEU A 670 56.60 29.63 49.53
N ASN A 671 56.44 30.95 49.40
CA ASN A 671 57.54 31.89 49.11
C ASN A 671 58.40 32.23 50.34
N GLY A 672 58.09 31.68 51.52
CA GLY A 672 58.87 31.87 52.76
C GLY A 672 58.66 33.22 53.43
N GLN A 673 57.59 33.97 53.09
CA GLN A 673 57.35 35.33 53.65
C GLN A 673 56.64 35.34 54.97
N VAL A 674 55.85 34.28 55.27
CA VAL A 674 54.99 34.19 56.49
C VAL A 674 55.03 32.77 57.07
N SER A 675 54.61 32.63 58.31
CA SER A 675 54.46 31.30 58.92
C SER A 675 53.14 30.62 58.56
N LEU A 676 52.97 29.32 58.90
CA LEU A 676 51.74 28.62 58.63
C LEU A 676 50.55 29.16 59.40
N ASP A 677 50.78 29.51 60.69
CA ASP A 677 49.73 30.06 61.52
C ASP A 677 49.17 31.43 61.04
N ASP A 678 49.98 32.24 60.31
CA ASP A 678 49.57 33.55 59.80
C ASP A 678 48.61 33.45 58.63
N ILE A 679 48.53 32.27 57.95
CA ILE A 679 47.67 32.08 56.80
C ILE A 679 46.42 31.23 57.07
N ILE A 680 46.30 30.60 58.21
CA ILE A 680 45.12 29.84 58.63
C ILE A 680 44.05 30.81 59.05
N LEU A 681 42.94 30.80 58.39
CA LEU A 681 41.70 31.50 58.71
C LEU A 681 40.78 30.63 59.54
N PRO A 682 40.61 30.88 60.83
CA PRO A 682 39.75 30.06 61.68
C PRO A 682 38.27 30.15 61.25
N SER A 683 37.52 29.08 61.43
CA SER A 683 36.10 28.98 61.16
C SER A 683 35.25 30.09 61.77
N LYS A 684 35.66 30.52 62.97
CA LYS A 684 35.02 31.68 63.65
C LYS A 684 35.11 32.99 62.92
N THR A 685 36.15 33.22 62.14
CA THR A 685 36.39 34.42 61.34
C THR A 685 35.70 34.40 60.00
N THR A 686 35.65 33.24 59.35
CA THR A 686 35.11 33.11 57.98
C THR A 686 33.61 32.77 57.95
N LYS A 687 32.98 32.47 59.05
CA LYS A 687 31.60 31.94 59.18
C LYS A 687 31.42 30.55 58.50
N LEU A 688 32.51 29.88 58.17
CA LEU A 688 32.51 28.52 57.69
C LEU A 688 32.52 27.57 58.91
N LEU A 689 32.10 26.27 58.67
CA LEU A 689 32.17 25.25 59.71
C LEU A 689 33.57 24.58 59.84
N PHE A 690 34.51 24.99 59.00
CA PHE A 690 35.88 24.51 58.91
C PHE A 690 36.87 25.64 58.74
N ASP A 691 38.13 25.38 59.07
CA ASP A 691 39.19 26.35 58.88
C ASP A 691 39.67 26.37 57.45
N SER A 692 40.28 27.43 56.98
CA SER A 692 40.62 27.64 55.56
C SER A 692 41.97 28.30 55.34
N ILE A 693 42.66 27.98 54.27
CA ILE A 693 43.85 28.64 53.78
C ILE A 693 43.60 29.13 52.36
N PRO A 694 43.49 30.49 52.13
CA PRO A 694 43.30 31.04 50.80
C PRO A 694 44.61 31.08 50.02
N THR A 695 44.51 31.27 48.69
CA THR A 695 45.71 31.46 47.83
C THR A 695 46.55 32.68 48.21
N GLY A 696 45.95 33.75 48.69
CA GLY A 696 46.58 35.05 48.84
C GLY A 696 46.74 35.74 47.46
N HIS A 697 47.72 36.59 47.32
CA HIS A 697 48.09 37.16 46.03
C HIS A 697 48.49 36.06 45.05
N LEU A 698 47.93 36.13 43.84
CA LEU A 698 48.24 35.13 42.77
C LEU A 698 49.72 35.23 42.39
N ALA A 699 50.37 34.08 42.28
CA ALA A 699 51.79 34.05 41.97
C ALA A 699 52.06 34.12 40.46
N PRO A 700 53.13 34.84 40.06
CA PRO A 700 53.49 34.88 38.64
C PRO A 700 54.10 33.55 38.13
N ASN A 701 54.65 32.70 39.02
CA ASN A 701 55.31 31.43 38.75
C ASN A 701 54.69 30.29 39.60
N PRO A 702 53.45 29.88 39.33
CA PRO A 702 52.73 28.92 40.15
C PRO A 702 53.42 27.54 40.24
N ALA A 703 53.93 27.03 39.14
CA ALA A 703 54.55 25.69 39.12
C ALA A 703 55.80 25.57 40.00
N GLU A 704 56.62 26.65 40.03
CA GLU A 704 57.84 26.68 40.86
C GLU A 704 57.54 26.71 42.34
N LEU A 705 56.48 27.39 42.75
CA LEU A 705 56.03 27.43 44.16
C LEU A 705 55.52 26.04 44.59
N LEU A 706 54.83 25.34 43.72
CA LEU A 706 54.29 24.01 44.04
C LEU A 706 55.40 22.93 44.09
N LEU A 707 56.55 23.14 43.50
CA LEU A 707 57.70 22.27 43.60
C LEU A 707 58.58 22.53 44.88
N SER A 708 58.20 23.51 45.69
CA SER A 708 58.91 23.84 46.94
C SER A 708 58.71 22.73 48.01
N ASP A 709 59.78 22.36 48.71
CA ASP A 709 59.72 21.45 49.84
C ASP A 709 58.77 21.92 50.97
N ARG A 710 58.43 23.19 50.95
CA ARG A 710 57.49 23.84 51.90
C ARG A 710 56.05 23.34 51.68
N LEU A 711 55.70 22.88 50.47
CA LEU A 711 54.39 22.32 50.23
C LEU A 711 54.20 21.00 50.99
N GLN A 712 55.20 20.12 50.95
CA GLN A 712 55.16 18.86 51.70
C GLN A 712 55.11 19.16 53.22
N ALA A 713 56.02 20.05 53.76
CA ALA A 713 56.04 20.43 55.17
C ALA A 713 54.65 21.02 55.62
N MET A 714 53.99 21.85 54.79
CA MET A 714 52.66 22.36 55.08
C MET A 714 51.61 21.28 55.19
N ILE A 715 51.55 20.37 54.25
CA ILE A 715 50.57 19.27 54.23
C ILE A 715 50.83 18.35 55.48
N ASP A 716 52.07 18.02 55.74
CA ASP A 716 52.42 17.13 56.90
C ASP A 716 52.08 17.79 58.26
N GLU A 717 52.29 19.09 58.36
CA GLU A 717 51.94 19.84 59.61
C GLU A 717 50.42 19.95 59.73
N LEU A 718 49.69 20.22 58.67
CA LEU A 718 48.21 20.27 58.67
C LEU A 718 47.59 18.92 59.03
N LYS A 719 48.18 17.81 58.58
CA LYS A 719 47.73 16.46 58.92
C LYS A 719 47.88 16.15 60.40
N GLN A 720 48.83 16.77 61.11
CA GLN A 720 48.97 16.64 62.58
C GLN A 720 47.91 17.41 63.36
N ARG A 721 47.36 18.45 62.76
CA ARG A 721 46.43 19.38 63.42
C ARG A 721 44.95 19.09 63.08
N TYR A 722 44.66 18.52 61.90
CA TYR A 722 43.31 18.29 61.34
C TYR A 722 43.07 16.82 61.04
N ASP A 723 41.80 16.41 61.14
CA ASP A 723 41.42 15.05 60.74
C ASP A 723 41.38 14.94 59.19
N TYR A 724 40.96 16.03 58.53
CA TYR A 724 40.87 16.10 57.08
C TYR A 724 41.43 17.40 56.51
N VAL A 725 42.30 17.29 55.52
CA VAL A 725 42.88 18.41 54.81
C VAL A 725 42.36 18.35 53.33
N PHE A 726 41.36 19.11 52.99
CA PHE A 726 40.88 19.20 51.63
C PHE A 726 41.72 20.17 50.81
N VAL A 727 42.16 19.76 49.64
CA VAL A 727 43.02 20.53 48.74
C VAL A 727 42.27 20.78 47.45
N ASP A 728 41.86 22.05 47.23
CA ASP A 728 41.21 22.46 45.98
C ASP A 728 42.25 22.74 44.90
N CYS A 729 42.20 21.95 43.77
CA CYS A 729 43.24 21.97 42.76
C CYS A 729 42.69 22.35 41.40
N PRO A 730 43.48 22.90 40.46
CA PRO A 730 43.06 23.16 39.11
C PRO A 730 42.77 21.86 38.35
N PRO A 731 42.05 21.95 37.16
CA PRO A 731 41.77 20.78 36.30
C PRO A 731 43.06 20.28 35.61
N ILE A 732 43.18 18.97 35.41
CA ILE A 732 44.39 18.31 34.91
C ILE A 732 44.66 18.62 33.43
N THR A 733 43.67 18.95 32.63
CA THR A 733 43.87 19.23 31.18
C THR A 733 44.43 20.60 30.91
N MET A 734 44.33 21.54 31.80
CA MET A 734 44.77 22.92 31.59
C MET A 734 46.21 23.18 32.09
N VAL A 735 46.61 22.57 33.19
CA VAL A 735 47.90 22.83 33.83
C VAL A 735 48.44 21.58 34.55
N THR A 736 49.77 21.53 34.67
CA THR A 736 50.45 20.43 35.36
C THR A 736 50.40 20.51 36.91
N ASP A 737 49.85 21.57 37.44
CA ASP A 737 49.85 21.91 38.88
C ASP A 737 49.21 20.79 39.72
N ALA A 738 48.09 20.17 39.27
CA ALA A 738 47.46 19.04 39.94
C ALA A 738 48.42 17.83 40.07
N SER A 739 49.24 17.57 39.03
CA SER A 739 50.23 16.50 39.04
C SER A 739 51.41 16.78 39.95
N LEU A 740 51.75 18.08 40.17
CA LEU A 740 52.75 18.48 41.15
C LEU A 740 52.28 18.34 42.61
N ILE A 741 50.98 18.56 42.84
CA ILE A 741 50.35 18.42 44.16
C ILE A 741 50.11 16.96 44.55
N ALA A 742 49.77 16.09 43.57
CA ALA A 742 49.37 14.71 43.75
C ALA A 742 50.32 13.87 44.63
N PRO A 743 51.70 14.00 44.56
CA PRO A 743 52.61 13.26 45.42
C PRO A 743 52.48 13.59 46.93
N HIS A 744 51.99 14.80 47.26
CA HIS A 744 51.93 15.35 48.60
C HIS A 744 50.61 15.03 49.34
N VAL A 745 49.59 14.44 48.63
CA VAL A 745 48.31 14.09 49.18
C VAL A 745 48.16 12.54 49.30
N ASP A 746 47.17 12.09 50.13
CA ASP A 746 46.93 10.67 50.38
C ASP A 746 45.86 10.11 49.47
N ARG A 747 44.88 10.93 49.04
CA ARG A 747 43.75 10.54 48.22
C ARG A 747 43.40 11.63 47.19
N THR A 748 42.82 11.18 46.07
CA THR A 748 42.34 12.07 45.04
C THR A 748 40.84 11.82 44.72
N ILE A 749 40.02 12.83 44.89
CA ILE A 749 38.64 12.83 44.40
C ILE A 749 38.63 13.45 43.00
N PHE A 750 38.37 12.61 41.98
CA PHE A 750 38.26 13.02 40.60
C PHE A 750 36.81 13.38 40.27
N ILE A 751 36.54 14.61 39.92
CA ILE A 751 35.17 15.11 39.75
C ILE A 751 34.77 15.11 38.26
N ALA A 752 33.80 14.27 37.95
CA ALA A 752 33.14 14.21 36.65
C ALA A 752 31.83 15.01 36.74
N ARG A 753 31.58 15.88 35.78
CA ARG A 753 30.31 16.65 35.75
C ARG A 753 29.38 16.10 34.69
N ALA A 754 28.15 15.75 35.08
CA ALA A 754 27.09 15.34 34.20
C ALA A 754 26.74 16.47 33.21
N GLY A 755 26.53 16.12 31.95
CA GLY A 755 26.28 17.05 30.86
C GLY A 755 27.51 17.78 30.30
N LEU A 756 28.67 17.72 31.01
CA LEU A 756 29.93 18.30 30.54
C LEU A 756 30.84 17.23 29.91
N ILE A 757 31.08 16.14 30.60
CA ILE A 757 31.93 15.03 30.14
C ILE A 757 31.24 14.19 29.07
N ASP A 758 31.97 13.84 28.01
CA ASP A 758 31.53 12.91 26.99
C ASP A 758 31.79 11.47 27.47
N ARG A 759 30.88 10.51 27.16
CA ARG A 759 31.09 9.09 27.48
C ARG A 759 32.37 8.53 26.88
N ARG A 760 32.80 9.10 25.74
CA ARG A 760 34.05 8.69 25.07
C ARG A 760 35.33 9.05 25.83
N THR A 761 35.24 9.98 26.79
CA THR A 761 36.39 10.36 27.63
C THR A 761 36.47 9.57 28.96
N LEU A 762 35.48 8.73 29.26
CA LEU A 762 35.50 7.88 30.43
C LEU A 762 36.68 6.90 30.43
N PRO A 763 37.05 6.24 29.33
CA PRO A 763 38.23 5.38 29.26
C PRO A 763 39.55 6.11 29.63
N GLU A 764 39.66 7.40 29.30
CA GLU A 764 40.81 8.22 29.64
C GLU A 764 40.93 8.40 31.16
N ILE A 765 39.82 8.52 31.89
CA ILE A 765 39.79 8.59 33.35
C ILE A 765 40.22 7.25 33.95
N ASP A 766 39.80 6.11 33.38
CA ASP A 766 40.23 4.78 33.79
C ASP A 766 41.72 4.53 33.53
N GLU A 767 42.24 5.04 32.43
CA GLU A 767 43.68 4.98 32.11
C GLU A 767 44.50 5.75 33.14
N ILE A 768 44.08 6.97 33.49
CA ILE A 768 44.71 7.77 34.56
C ILE A 768 44.71 7.02 35.91
N TYR A 769 43.62 6.28 36.19
CA TYR A 769 43.53 5.45 37.41
C TYR A 769 44.45 4.25 37.34
N LYS A 770 44.53 3.50 36.26
CA LYS A 770 45.42 2.36 36.04
C LYS A 770 46.92 2.72 36.13
N GLU A 771 47.27 3.87 35.60
CA GLU A 771 48.64 4.38 35.67
C GLU A 771 49.05 4.83 37.07
N ASN A 772 48.11 4.80 38.02
CA ASN A 772 48.30 5.20 39.41
C ASN A 772 48.94 6.60 39.57
N ARG A 773 48.61 7.51 38.64
CA ARG A 773 49.14 8.88 38.60
C ARG A 773 48.70 9.67 39.85
N TYR A 774 47.51 9.35 40.38
CA TYR A 774 46.92 10.00 41.54
C TYR A 774 46.63 8.99 42.62
N LYS A 775 47.18 9.21 43.82
CA LYS A 775 47.04 8.28 44.95
C LYS A 775 45.60 8.02 45.35
N ASN A 776 45.24 6.78 45.56
CA ASN A 776 43.91 6.35 46.03
C ASN A 776 42.77 7.08 45.34
N MET A 777 42.81 7.20 43.97
CA MET A 777 41.85 7.92 43.18
C MET A 777 40.45 7.31 43.28
N CYS A 778 39.46 8.14 43.49
CA CYS A 778 38.03 7.80 43.40
C CYS A 778 37.26 8.82 42.59
N LEU A 779 36.16 8.40 41.93
CA LEU A 779 35.37 9.22 41.01
C LEU A 779 34.10 9.72 41.69
N LEU A 780 33.78 11.01 41.59
CA LEU A 780 32.53 11.61 42.03
C LEU A 780 31.79 12.23 40.82
N LEU A 781 30.56 11.83 40.59
CA LEU A 781 29.71 12.42 39.57
C LEU A 781 28.95 13.63 40.14
N ASN A 782 29.25 14.80 39.65
CA ASN A 782 28.59 16.06 40.05
C ASN A 782 27.54 16.49 39.05
N GLY A 783 26.37 16.94 39.49
CA GLY A 783 25.28 17.45 38.66
C GLY A 783 24.50 16.36 37.94
N SER A 784 24.35 15.19 38.53
CA SER A 784 23.54 14.09 37.99
C SER A 784 22.08 14.52 37.81
N ASP A 785 21.42 13.97 36.76
CA ASP A 785 20.02 14.30 36.43
C ASP A 785 19.07 13.54 37.35
N GLU A 786 18.27 14.24 38.16
CA GLU A 786 17.32 13.67 39.12
C GLU A 786 16.15 12.91 38.45
N SER A 787 15.97 13.01 37.15
CA SER A 787 14.71 12.65 36.48
C SER A 787 14.38 11.16 36.39
N GLY A 788 15.08 10.29 37.11
CA GLY A 788 14.75 8.86 36.95
C GLY A 788 15.06 7.90 38.11
N THR A 789 15.90 8.24 39.08
CA THR A 789 16.45 7.18 39.90
C THR A 789 16.12 7.27 41.40
N TYR A 790 15.90 8.45 41.95
CA TYR A 790 15.69 8.61 43.40
C TYR A 790 14.25 8.35 43.89
N THR A 791 13.25 8.32 43.00
CA THR A 791 11.85 8.07 43.42
C THR A 791 11.45 6.59 43.36
N ARG A 792 12.26 5.70 42.79
CA ARG A 792 11.82 4.30 42.55
C ARG A 792 12.75 3.19 43.05
N TYR A 793 13.99 3.49 43.47
CA TYR A 793 14.84 2.53 44.10
C TYR A 793 15.34 3.10 45.41
N GLY A 794 14.54 2.86 46.47
CA GLY A 794 15.05 2.83 47.78
C GLY A 794 16.23 1.87 47.80
N TYR A 795 17.36 2.27 48.35
CA TYR A 795 18.55 1.45 48.61
C TYR A 795 18.11 0.13 49.21
N GLY A 796 18.04 -0.89 48.39
CA GLY A 796 17.91 -2.27 48.82
C GLY A 796 19.25 -2.87 49.17
N TYR A 797 19.91 -2.42 50.23
CA TYR A 797 20.73 -3.28 51.02
C TYR A 797 20.01 -3.45 52.36
N GLY A 798 19.37 -4.61 52.46
CA GLY A 798 18.60 -4.99 53.60
C GLY A 798 19.45 -5.14 54.86
N TYR A 799 19.02 -4.49 55.89
CA TYR A 799 18.88 -5.09 57.22
C TYR A 799 17.52 -4.63 57.74
N GLY A 800 16.61 -5.58 57.75
CA GLY A 800 15.29 -5.39 58.32
C GLY A 800 15.36 -5.29 59.83
N TYR A 801 14.69 -4.28 60.33
CA TYR A 801 13.96 -4.39 61.62
C TYR A 801 12.76 -3.47 61.49
N GLY A 802 11.60 -4.07 61.37
CA GLY A 802 10.33 -3.37 61.39
C GLY A 802 9.99 -2.91 62.81
N TYR A 803 9.49 -1.71 62.93
CA TYR A 803 8.50 -1.33 63.94
C TYR A 803 7.50 -0.39 63.27
N GLY A 804 6.30 -0.93 63.12
CA GLY A 804 5.14 -0.12 62.74
C GLY A 804 4.69 0.74 63.90
N TYR A 805 4.37 2.00 63.58
CA TYR A 805 3.41 2.78 64.36
C TYR A 805 2.47 3.43 63.37
N GLY A 806 1.26 2.93 63.40
CA GLY A 806 0.11 3.63 62.78
C GLY A 806 -0.20 4.90 63.54
N ASN A 807 -0.61 5.91 62.80
CA ASN A 807 -1.39 6.98 63.36
C ASN A 807 -2.54 7.30 62.42
N ASP A 808 -3.69 6.79 62.86
CA ASP A 808 -4.99 7.32 62.46
C ASP A 808 -5.10 8.79 62.94
N THR A 809 -5.44 9.69 62.04
CA THR A 809 -6.21 10.85 62.43
C THR A 809 -7.22 11.18 61.33
N LYS A 810 -8.45 11.03 61.77
CA LYS A 810 -9.72 11.46 61.08
C LYS A 810 -9.81 13.01 61.03
N LYS A 811 -10.39 13.45 59.98
CA LYS A 811 -11.40 14.51 59.82
C LYS A 811 -11.12 15.90 60.41
N GLN A 812 -11.10 16.91 59.61
CA GLN A 812 -12.26 17.78 59.33
C GLN A 812 -12.12 18.42 57.98
#